data_b54ca73b8bce84f89008d84a2fc03e45
#
_entry.id   b54ca73b8bce84f89008d84a2fc03e45
#
_cell.length_a   1.000
_cell.length_b   1.000
_cell.length_c   1.000
_cell.angle_alpha   90.00
_cell.angle_beta   90.00
_cell.angle_gamma   90.00
#
_symmetry.space_group_name_H-M   'P 1'
#
loop_
_entity.id
_entity.type
_entity.pdbx_description
1 polymer ?
#
loop_
_entity_poly.entity_id
_entity_poly.type
_entity_poly.pdbx_seq_one_letter_code
_entity_poly.pdbx_strand_id
1 'polypeptide(L)'
;METILRSAEMAEIMLVPVRHHSPACALQLRKVINQWQPSAILVEGPENANHLLPVMVHAETKAPFAIYYAYHDKTKVLSEEQEHFKCYYPFLEYSPELTALREAAKGGIDAAFIDLSYGDILAASTAGKGLRKEEEKNTYNDDYLLSQNTYIEKLLEKTSLRSFDEFWEKFFEIKGLYEETDVWFSHLLTYCKLAREHTPLEILQEEGSLAREAHMAEHILQYAAAQSSEKGIKDFGELQKILVVTGGFHTPALAQHLRVKTGKKTVTSKTKQSSKVPAKNQSVYLMPYSMEAADALNGYASGMPFAGFYQRVWDYCQETQQPYLDNGAYQKAVLDLLVESGKEVRRKEGNLSTYDEICAWQMAQGLMELRSKPQPGAYELLDAALSSYVKGEYNIASDTPIRILRQLMTGEGMGTLCAQADVPPILQDFEAQCKTFRFKIQSTLESEVTLSIFSEKKHRTISSFLHRMVFLNTTFAWRVKGPNLQLKRDRNLIREIWKYKWTTAVPAALIDVSVYGATIEEAVTSLVQKQLKKDVSAGEAAKLLTQVFEMNLTGQLEAVYDCVNERILHDTDFYSVADALKYLIMMDELGTLYQTELRFEDLLRRCVQKLITLLPSIIGIKEENLTACMDALKLLYRITNRANMKLVAESELYYETLETMVYGHPMDNTALNGNVSLDKQTDLQIGIHADLHTDMRADLHAGLCGCIHGILYGSGREGAANVEFACRGYLTGTKEQLMQTAVFFRGLFYTARDLIFIGGQILELLDTFFGQVDSTEFMELLPQLRMAFAYFTPAETDKIARRAAKLHKSVQKNPQAASSPENSSSAWNKTGGEDILTRNIVLPEWYTYAKALDAYVQGQMEIEI
;
A
#
# COMPACT_ATOMS: atom_id res chain seq x y z
N MET A 1 -15.79 11.86 -46.23
CA MET A 1 -14.89 11.18 -45.31
C MET A 1 -13.58 10.84 -45.99
N GLU A 2 -12.48 11.52 -45.67
CA GLU A 2 -11.14 11.21 -46.17
C GLU A 2 -10.56 9.87 -45.62
N THR A 3 -11.32 9.16 -44.82
CA THR A 3 -10.93 7.92 -44.11
C THR A 3 -11.35 6.62 -44.85
N ILE A 4 -12.00 6.72 -45.98
CA ILE A 4 -12.34 5.54 -46.78
C ILE A 4 -11.17 5.22 -47.72
N LEU A 5 -10.49 4.11 -47.42
CA LEU A 5 -9.44 3.57 -48.29
C LEU A 5 -10.02 2.47 -49.17
N ARG A 6 -9.91 2.60 -50.47
CA ARG A 6 -10.20 1.48 -51.37
C ARG A 6 -8.93 0.63 -51.52
N SER A 7 -8.93 -0.53 -50.96
CA SER A 7 -7.94 -1.54 -51.27
C SER A 7 -8.21 -1.95 -52.73
N ALA A 8 -7.21 -1.79 -53.63
CA ALA A 8 -7.33 -2.09 -55.02
C ALA A 8 -7.98 -3.46 -55.21
N GLU A 9 -9.20 -3.47 -55.70
CA GLU A 9 -10.00 -4.62 -56.18
C GLU A 9 -10.77 -5.46 -55.16
N MET A 10 -10.65 -5.31 -53.81
CA MET A 10 -11.22 -6.32 -52.92
C MET A 10 -12.11 -5.82 -51.80
N ALA A 11 -11.89 -4.67 -51.15
CA ALA A 11 -12.69 -4.16 -50.04
C ALA A 11 -12.63 -2.63 -49.90
N GLU A 12 -13.71 -2.03 -49.39
CA GLU A 12 -13.73 -0.68 -48.82
C GLU A 12 -13.39 -0.75 -47.35
N ILE A 13 -12.29 -0.10 -46.92
CA ILE A 13 -11.85 -0.06 -45.52
C ILE A 13 -12.10 1.34 -44.98
N MET A 14 -12.93 1.45 -43.95
CA MET A 14 -13.18 2.71 -43.23
C MET A 14 -12.46 2.67 -41.89
N LEU A 15 -11.56 3.63 -41.65
CA LEU A 15 -10.87 3.79 -40.38
C LEU A 15 -11.60 4.84 -39.53
N VAL A 16 -11.94 4.50 -38.31
CA VAL A 16 -12.65 5.37 -37.36
C VAL A 16 -11.78 5.57 -36.13
N PRO A 17 -11.28 6.81 -35.91
CA PRO A 17 -10.53 7.15 -34.71
C PRO A 17 -11.47 7.24 -33.51
N VAL A 18 -11.06 6.71 -32.35
CA VAL A 18 -11.79 6.88 -31.09
C VAL A 18 -10.84 7.29 -29.97
N ARG A 19 -11.39 7.93 -28.95
CA ARG A 19 -10.79 7.98 -27.62
C ARG A 19 -11.45 6.91 -26.75
N HIS A 20 -10.66 6.17 -26.00
CA HIS A 20 -11.19 5.15 -25.11
C HIS A 20 -12.15 5.76 -24.08
N HIS A 21 -13.23 5.07 -23.78
CA HIS A 21 -14.26 5.48 -22.84
C HIS A 21 -14.89 6.86 -23.10
N SER A 22 -15.04 7.23 -24.37
CA SER A 22 -15.71 8.45 -24.82
C SER A 22 -17.15 8.17 -25.24
N PRO A 23 -18.19 8.67 -24.53
CA PRO A 23 -19.59 8.54 -24.94
C PRO A 23 -19.85 9.15 -26.33
N ALA A 24 -19.23 10.28 -26.64
CA ALA A 24 -19.41 10.92 -27.95
C ALA A 24 -18.84 10.06 -29.08
N CYS A 25 -17.64 9.46 -28.88
CA CYS A 25 -17.08 8.52 -29.85
C CYS A 25 -18.02 7.31 -30.07
N ALA A 26 -18.56 6.74 -28.99
CA ALA A 26 -19.49 5.62 -29.05
C ALA A 26 -20.80 5.96 -29.79
N LEU A 27 -21.38 7.14 -29.53
CA LEU A 27 -22.58 7.62 -30.23
C LEU A 27 -22.34 7.87 -31.72
N GLN A 28 -21.28 8.57 -32.07
CA GLN A 28 -20.91 8.86 -33.45
C GLN A 28 -20.53 7.58 -34.22
N LEU A 29 -19.80 6.66 -33.57
CA LEU A 29 -19.47 5.35 -34.14
C LEU A 29 -20.74 4.53 -34.44
N ARG A 30 -21.71 4.50 -33.54
CA ARG A 30 -23.01 3.83 -33.76
C ARG A 30 -23.74 4.39 -34.99
N LYS A 31 -23.71 5.72 -35.18
CA LYS A 31 -24.26 6.37 -36.37
C LYS A 31 -23.55 5.88 -37.64
N VAL A 32 -22.21 5.83 -37.64
CA VAL A 32 -21.41 5.30 -38.75
C VAL A 32 -21.80 3.86 -39.06
N ILE A 33 -21.86 2.96 -38.07
CA ILE A 33 -22.21 1.55 -38.29
C ILE A 33 -23.60 1.46 -38.94
N ASN A 34 -24.60 2.20 -38.44
CA ASN A 34 -25.96 2.18 -38.95
C ASN A 34 -26.10 2.80 -40.35
N GLN A 35 -25.31 3.81 -40.70
CA GLN A 35 -25.38 4.45 -42.00
C GLN A 35 -24.58 3.69 -43.06
N TRP A 36 -23.36 3.22 -42.72
CA TRP A 36 -22.44 2.63 -43.69
C TRP A 36 -22.68 1.13 -43.88
N GLN A 37 -23.29 0.43 -42.88
CA GLN A 37 -23.62 -0.99 -42.89
C GLN A 37 -22.40 -1.86 -43.27
N PRO A 38 -21.38 -1.95 -42.37
CA PRO A 38 -20.20 -2.77 -42.59
C PRO A 38 -20.53 -4.25 -42.62
N SER A 39 -19.78 -5.03 -43.41
CA SER A 39 -19.83 -6.50 -43.43
C SER A 39 -18.91 -7.12 -42.34
N ALA A 40 -17.93 -6.36 -41.86
CA ALA A 40 -17.03 -6.77 -40.77
C ALA A 40 -16.60 -5.56 -39.94
N ILE A 41 -16.38 -5.78 -38.65
CA ILE A 41 -15.89 -4.76 -37.68
C ILE A 41 -14.62 -5.28 -37.01
N LEU A 42 -13.50 -4.61 -37.25
CA LEU A 42 -12.21 -4.90 -36.64
C LEU A 42 -11.91 -3.85 -35.58
N VAL A 43 -11.58 -4.28 -34.38
CA VAL A 43 -11.42 -3.40 -33.20
C VAL A 43 -10.01 -3.53 -32.67
N GLU A 44 -9.39 -2.40 -32.30
CA GLU A 44 -8.16 -2.42 -31.56
C GLU A 44 -8.36 -3.09 -30.21
N GLY A 45 -7.58 -4.13 -29.94
CA GLY A 45 -7.62 -4.96 -28.75
C GLY A 45 -6.80 -6.22 -28.96
N PRO A 46 -6.41 -6.91 -27.89
CA PRO A 46 -5.46 -8.02 -27.96
C PRO A 46 -6.04 -9.21 -28.74
N GLU A 47 -5.39 -9.62 -29.83
CA GLU A 47 -5.86 -10.71 -30.71
C GLU A 47 -6.09 -12.04 -29.96
N ASN A 48 -5.31 -12.30 -28.91
CA ASN A 48 -5.43 -13.49 -28.06
C ASN A 48 -6.68 -13.52 -27.17
N ALA A 49 -7.45 -12.41 -27.10
CA ALA A 49 -8.72 -12.31 -26.39
C ALA A 49 -9.95 -12.53 -27.30
N ASN A 50 -9.80 -12.83 -28.59
CA ASN A 50 -10.93 -13.02 -29.49
C ASN A 50 -11.92 -14.12 -29.05
N HIS A 51 -11.46 -15.14 -28.33
CA HIS A 51 -12.29 -16.18 -27.73
C HIS A 51 -13.26 -15.67 -26.65
N LEU A 52 -13.04 -14.47 -26.07
CA LEU A 52 -13.88 -13.85 -25.06
C LEU A 52 -15.04 -13.03 -25.65
N LEU A 53 -15.00 -12.69 -26.95
CA LEU A 53 -16.00 -11.84 -27.59
C LEU A 53 -17.45 -12.32 -27.37
N PRO A 54 -17.79 -13.62 -27.47
CA PRO A 54 -19.15 -14.08 -27.23
C PRO A 54 -19.67 -13.77 -25.82
N VAL A 55 -18.77 -13.84 -24.82
CA VAL A 55 -19.10 -13.53 -23.42
C VAL A 55 -19.24 -12.03 -23.22
N MET A 56 -18.38 -11.22 -23.85
CA MET A 56 -18.39 -9.76 -23.73
C MET A 56 -19.66 -9.12 -24.25
N VAL A 57 -20.22 -9.66 -25.34
CA VAL A 57 -21.43 -9.13 -25.99
C VAL A 57 -22.72 -9.80 -25.50
N HIS A 58 -22.63 -10.78 -24.60
CA HIS A 58 -23.78 -11.48 -24.07
C HIS A 58 -24.73 -10.53 -23.33
N ALA A 59 -26.04 -10.71 -23.46
CA ALA A 59 -27.04 -9.81 -22.89
C ALA A 59 -27.01 -9.70 -21.35
N GLU A 60 -26.54 -10.75 -20.66
CA GLU A 60 -26.39 -10.77 -19.20
C GLU A 60 -25.06 -10.17 -18.73
N THR A 61 -24.09 -9.98 -19.61
CA THR A 61 -22.82 -9.35 -19.29
C THR A 61 -22.99 -7.83 -19.27
N LYS A 62 -22.79 -7.22 -18.11
CA LYS A 62 -22.91 -5.77 -17.90
C LYS A 62 -21.57 -5.19 -17.54
N ALA A 63 -21.19 -4.10 -18.22
CA ALA A 63 -19.99 -3.34 -17.87
C ALA A 63 -20.20 -2.57 -16.55
N PRO A 64 -19.13 -2.16 -15.84
CA PRO A 64 -17.74 -2.30 -16.26
C PRO A 64 -17.16 -3.71 -16.07
N PHE A 65 -16.43 -4.19 -17.07
CA PHE A 65 -15.62 -5.42 -16.99
C PHE A 65 -14.28 -5.18 -17.68
N ALA A 66 -13.29 -6.02 -17.42
CA ALA A 66 -11.99 -5.91 -18.07
C ALA A 66 -11.53 -7.26 -18.62
N ILE A 67 -10.79 -7.23 -19.74
CA ILE A 67 -9.92 -8.33 -20.13
C ILE A 67 -8.69 -8.21 -19.23
N TYR A 68 -8.43 -9.24 -18.45
CA TYR A 68 -7.22 -9.38 -17.64
C TYR A 68 -6.21 -10.25 -18.39
N TYR A 69 -5.03 -9.70 -18.61
CA TYR A 69 -3.89 -10.40 -19.19
C TYR A 69 -2.83 -10.63 -18.14
N ALA A 70 -2.32 -11.85 -18.04
CA ALA A 70 -1.18 -12.19 -17.20
C ALA A 70 -0.15 -13.00 -18.02
N TYR A 71 1.12 -12.68 -17.86
CA TYR A 71 2.24 -13.41 -18.47
C TYR A 71 3.30 -13.73 -17.42
N HIS A 72 3.69 -15.01 -17.36
CA HIS A 72 4.75 -15.47 -16.47
C HIS A 72 6.03 -15.71 -17.27
N ASP A 73 6.99 -14.81 -17.15
CA ASP A 73 8.25 -14.82 -17.90
C ASP A 73 9.29 -15.79 -17.30
N LYS A 74 8.99 -17.09 -17.27
CA LYS A 74 9.88 -18.14 -16.77
C LYS A 74 11.21 -18.21 -17.52
N THR A 75 11.25 -17.72 -18.75
CA THR A 75 12.38 -17.80 -19.66
C THR A 75 13.16 -16.52 -19.77
N LYS A 76 12.78 -15.52 -18.98
CA LYS A 76 13.41 -14.19 -18.94
C LYS A 76 13.56 -13.54 -20.33
N VAL A 77 12.48 -13.56 -21.08
CA VAL A 77 12.42 -12.97 -22.44
C VAL A 77 12.28 -11.44 -22.34
N LEU A 78 11.50 -10.97 -21.36
CA LEU A 78 11.18 -9.54 -21.18
C LEU A 78 12.07 -8.87 -20.13
N SER A 79 12.35 -9.53 -19.01
CA SER A 79 13.13 -8.98 -17.91
C SER A 79 13.93 -10.04 -17.17
N GLU A 80 15.12 -9.68 -16.68
CA GLU A 80 15.92 -10.55 -15.82
C GLU A 80 15.42 -10.55 -14.36
N GLU A 81 14.78 -9.48 -13.92
CA GLU A 81 14.36 -9.25 -12.53
C GLU A 81 12.88 -9.55 -12.32
N GLN A 82 12.01 -9.13 -13.24
CA GLN A 82 10.56 -9.27 -13.10
C GLN A 82 10.07 -10.53 -13.82
N GLU A 83 9.39 -11.41 -13.08
CA GLU A 83 8.84 -12.67 -13.64
C GLU A 83 7.35 -12.56 -14.00
N HIS A 84 6.60 -11.60 -13.46
CA HIS A 84 5.16 -11.49 -13.67
C HIS A 84 4.78 -10.15 -14.29
N PHE A 85 4.10 -10.22 -15.43
CA PHE A 85 3.56 -9.06 -16.15
C PHE A 85 2.05 -9.18 -16.23
N LYS A 86 1.33 -8.09 -15.97
CA LYS A 86 -0.13 -8.05 -16.03
C LYS A 86 -0.62 -6.75 -16.65
N CYS A 87 -1.78 -6.84 -17.28
CA CYS A 87 -2.45 -5.68 -17.90
C CYS A 87 -3.97 -5.85 -17.83
N TYR A 88 -4.66 -4.72 -17.71
CA TYR A 88 -6.11 -4.64 -17.75
C TYR A 88 -6.54 -3.84 -18.98
N TYR A 89 -7.54 -4.35 -19.69
CA TYR A 89 -8.24 -3.64 -20.75
C TYR A 89 -9.71 -3.48 -20.31
N PRO A 90 -10.05 -2.37 -19.62
CA PRO A 90 -11.41 -2.17 -19.12
C PRO A 90 -12.37 -1.73 -20.22
N PHE A 91 -13.64 -2.06 -20.02
CA PHE A 91 -14.76 -1.66 -20.86
C PHE A 91 -15.87 -1.09 -19.98
N LEU A 92 -16.35 0.08 -20.34
CA LEU A 92 -17.52 0.72 -19.77
C LEU A 92 -18.70 0.58 -20.75
N GLU A 93 -19.93 0.79 -20.32
CA GLU A 93 -21.14 0.68 -21.18
C GLU A 93 -21.08 1.59 -22.42
N TYR A 94 -20.37 2.71 -22.28
CA TYR A 94 -20.15 3.71 -23.32
C TYR A 94 -18.76 3.64 -23.98
N SER A 95 -18.00 2.57 -23.78
CA SER A 95 -16.74 2.38 -24.53
C SER A 95 -17.04 2.20 -26.01
N PRO A 96 -16.39 2.95 -26.90
CA PRO A 96 -16.62 2.84 -28.35
C PRO A 96 -16.38 1.43 -28.87
N GLU A 97 -15.33 0.76 -28.37
CA GLU A 97 -14.97 -0.59 -28.74
C GLU A 97 -16.07 -1.60 -28.37
N LEU A 98 -16.60 -1.51 -27.14
CA LEU A 98 -17.71 -2.37 -26.71
C LEU A 98 -18.99 -2.07 -27.48
N THR A 99 -19.23 -0.78 -27.77
CA THR A 99 -20.36 -0.38 -28.63
C THR A 99 -20.23 -1.00 -30.01
N ALA A 100 -19.05 -0.97 -30.65
CA ALA A 100 -18.80 -1.60 -31.95
C ALA A 100 -19.05 -3.11 -31.93
N LEU A 101 -18.54 -3.81 -30.92
CA LEU A 101 -18.73 -5.26 -30.75
C LEU A 101 -20.20 -5.65 -30.53
N ARG A 102 -20.92 -4.87 -29.69
CA ARG A 102 -22.36 -5.11 -29.44
C ARG A 102 -23.23 -4.82 -30.67
N GLU A 103 -22.94 -3.75 -31.42
CA GLU A 103 -23.66 -3.47 -32.68
C GLU A 103 -23.35 -4.54 -33.74
N ALA A 104 -22.09 -5.04 -33.78
CA ALA A 104 -21.73 -6.18 -34.65
C ALA A 104 -22.57 -7.44 -34.27
N ALA A 105 -22.63 -7.79 -32.98
CA ALA A 105 -23.39 -8.94 -32.51
C ALA A 105 -24.89 -8.80 -32.81
N LYS A 106 -25.50 -7.62 -32.64
CA LYS A 106 -26.90 -7.35 -32.98
C LYS A 106 -27.18 -7.49 -34.47
N GLY A 107 -26.23 -7.04 -35.31
CA GLY A 107 -26.33 -7.10 -36.78
C GLY A 107 -25.93 -8.44 -37.42
N GLY A 108 -25.39 -9.39 -36.61
CA GLY A 108 -24.80 -10.62 -37.14
C GLY A 108 -23.56 -10.35 -38.00
N ILE A 109 -22.81 -9.28 -37.69
CA ILE A 109 -21.61 -8.84 -38.40
C ILE A 109 -20.39 -9.48 -37.71
N ASP A 110 -19.45 -10.00 -38.49
CA ASP A 110 -18.19 -10.54 -37.98
C ASP A 110 -17.37 -9.48 -37.29
N ALA A 111 -16.84 -9.79 -36.08
CA ALA A 111 -16.02 -8.87 -35.33
C ALA A 111 -14.79 -9.57 -34.73
N ALA A 112 -13.65 -8.86 -34.72
CA ALA A 112 -12.41 -9.37 -34.12
C ALA A 112 -11.54 -8.27 -33.57
N PHE A 113 -10.76 -8.60 -32.52
CA PHE A 113 -9.62 -7.82 -32.07
C PHE A 113 -8.41 -8.10 -33.00
N ILE A 114 -7.65 -7.06 -33.32
CA ILE A 114 -6.58 -7.11 -34.31
C ILE A 114 -5.22 -6.62 -33.84
N ASP A 115 -5.06 -6.28 -32.56
CA ASP A 115 -3.79 -5.78 -32.04
C ASP A 115 -2.95 -6.88 -31.37
N LEU A 116 -1.66 -6.60 -31.16
CA LEU A 116 -0.73 -7.46 -30.44
C LEU A 116 -1.21 -7.79 -29.05
N SER A 117 -0.82 -8.94 -28.50
CA SER A 117 -0.95 -9.22 -27.09
C SER A 117 -0.04 -8.29 -26.26
N TYR A 118 -0.38 -8.02 -25.01
CA TYR A 118 0.42 -7.15 -24.14
C TYR A 118 1.88 -7.62 -24.00
N GLY A 119 2.12 -8.93 -23.87
CA GLY A 119 3.46 -9.49 -23.82
C GLY A 119 4.24 -9.26 -25.12
N ASP A 120 3.58 -9.34 -26.28
CA ASP A 120 4.22 -9.07 -27.57
C ASP A 120 4.49 -7.57 -27.77
N ILE A 121 3.64 -6.70 -27.22
CA ILE A 121 3.88 -5.24 -27.19
C ILE A 121 5.12 -4.94 -26.34
N LEU A 122 5.23 -5.53 -25.12
CA LEU A 122 6.41 -5.39 -24.28
C LEU A 122 7.69 -5.90 -24.95
N ALA A 123 7.61 -7.04 -25.66
CA ALA A 123 8.74 -7.58 -26.40
C ALA A 123 9.19 -6.70 -27.58
N ALA A 124 8.25 -5.97 -28.18
CA ALA A 124 8.50 -5.03 -29.28
C ALA A 124 8.99 -3.66 -28.79
N SER A 125 8.70 -3.31 -27.55
CA SER A 125 9.08 -2.04 -26.91
C SER A 125 10.55 -2.09 -26.51
N THR A 126 11.31 -1.01 -26.77
CA THR A 126 12.69 -0.89 -26.30
C THR A 126 12.78 -0.41 -24.86
N ALA A 127 11.73 0.17 -24.32
CA ALA A 127 11.64 0.63 -22.95
C ALA A 127 11.64 -0.51 -21.91
N GLY A 128 11.31 -1.74 -22.32
CA GLY A 128 11.40 -2.93 -21.46
C GLY A 128 12.84 -3.32 -21.06
N LYS A 129 13.87 -2.73 -21.68
CA LYS A 129 15.28 -3.01 -21.39
C LYS A 129 15.95 -2.03 -20.43
N GLY A 130 15.27 -1.02 -19.92
CA GLY A 130 15.80 -0.02 -18.99
C GLY A 130 14.73 0.50 -18.05
N LEU A 131 14.82 0.08 -16.78
CA LEU A 131 14.31 0.74 -15.57
C LEU A 131 13.08 1.68 -15.74
N ARG A 132 11.90 1.12 -15.94
CA ARG A 132 10.67 1.81 -15.56
C ARG A 132 10.39 1.52 -14.09
N LYS A 133 10.26 2.58 -13.29
CA LYS A 133 9.86 2.48 -11.88
C LYS A 133 8.58 1.65 -11.78
N GLU A 134 8.58 0.65 -10.89
CA GLU A 134 7.58 -0.40 -10.73
C GLU A 134 6.14 0.06 -10.45
N GLU A 135 5.90 1.34 -10.17
CA GLU A 135 4.61 1.81 -9.64
C GLU A 135 3.57 2.26 -10.70
N GLU A 136 3.94 2.38 -11.99
CA GLU A 136 3.06 3.11 -12.92
C GLU A 136 2.36 2.30 -14.02
N LYS A 137 2.55 0.97 -14.19
CA LYS A 137 2.04 0.29 -15.41
C LYS A 137 1.37 -1.06 -15.19
N ASN A 138 0.22 -1.05 -14.55
CA ASN A 138 -0.73 -2.18 -14.61
C ASN A 138 -1.86 -1.97 -15.64
N THR A 139 -1.85 -0.88 -16.38
CA THR A 139 -2.86 -0.54 -17.38
C THR A 139 -2.19 -0.13 -18.67
N TYR A 140 -2.81 -0.53 -19.77
CA TYR A 140 -2.40 -0.17 -21.12
C TYR A 140 -2.72 1.30 -21.36
N ASN A 141 -1.73 2.12 -21.77
CA ASN A 141 -1.85 3.56 -21.83
C ASN A 141 -1.66 4.10 -23.25
N ASP A 142 -2.70 4.08 -24.07
CA ASP A 142 -2.66 4.65 -25.41
C ASP A 142 -3.01 6.14 -25.45
N ASP A 143 -3.90 6.61 -24.58
CA ASP A 143 -4.32 8.01 -24.54
C ASP A 143 -3.23 8.96 -24.06
N TYR A 144 -2.18 8.44 -23.40
CA TYR A 144 -1.01 9.21 -23.01
C TYR A 144 -0.39 9.97 -24.20
N LEU A 145 -0.23 9.30 -25.33
CA LEU A 145 0.36 9.89 -26.54
C LEU A 145 -0.56 10.93 -27.20
N LEU A 146 -1.88 10.84 -26.97
CA LEU A 146 -2.83 11.86 -27.37
C LEU A 146 -2.82 13.08 -26.44
N SER A 147 -2.52 12.88 -25.16
CA SER A 147 -2.69 13.88 -24.09
C SER A 147 -1.41 14.60 -23.67
N GLN A 148 -0.23 14.01 -23.91
CA GLN A 148 1.04 14.55 -23.42
C GLN A 148 2.07 14.74 -24.55
N ASN A 149 1.97 15.84 -25.25
CA ASN A 149 2.97 16.29 -26.22
C ASN A 149 3.03 17.83 -26.28
N THR A 150 4.08 18.38 -26.86
CA THR A 150 4.31 19.83 -26.97
C THR A 150 3.22 20.57 -27.74
N TYR A 151 2.49 19.87 -28.63
CA TYR A 151 1.36 20.45 -29.36
C TYR A 151 0.18 20.71 -28.41
N ILE A 152 -0.13 19.74 -27.54
CA ILE A 152 -1.21 19.85 -26.55
C ILE A 152 -0.91 20.97 -25.54
N GLU A 153 0.31 21.03 -25.01
CA GLU A 153 0.70 22.07 -24.07
C GLU A 153 0.43 23.46 -24.63
N LYS A 154 0.87 23.72 -25.87
CA LYS A 154 0.61 25.00 -26.55
C LYS A 154 -0.87 25.23 -26.86
N LEU A 155 -1.64 24.17 -27.10
CA LEU A 155 -3.07 24.27 -27.37
C LEU A 155 -3.83 24.61 -26.08
N LEU A 156 -3.48 24.04 -24.95
CA LEU A 156 -4.05 24.34 -23.63
C LEU A 156 -3.72 25.77 -23.20
N GLU A 157 -2.48 26.23 -23.43
CA GLU A 157 -2.08 27.62 -23.18
C GLU A 157 -2.92 28.61 -23.99
N LYS A 158 -3.07 28.38 -25.29
CA LYS A 158 -3.87 29.23 -26.19
C LYS A 158 -5.36 29.22 -25.86
N THR A 159 -5.91 28.11 -25.40
CA THR A 159 -7.33 27.98 -25.08
C THR A 159 -7.66 28.29 -23.62
N SER A 160 -6.64 28.57 -22.79
CA SER A 160 -6.76 28.81 -21.34
C SER A 160 -7.54 27.71 -20.60
N LEU A 161 -7.33 26.47 -21.01
CA LEU A 161 -7.92 25.30 -20.37
C LEU A 161 -6.91 24.63 -19.44
N ARG A 162 -7.41 24.01 -18.36
CA ARG A 162 -6.60 23.45 -17.28
C ARG A 162 -5.94 22.14 -17.64
N SER A 163 -6.61 21.31 -18.47
CA SER A 163 -6.16 19.96 -18.79
C SER A 163 -6.64 19.52 -20.17
N PHE A 164 -6.01 18.45 -20.67
CA PHE A 164 -6.45 17.78 -21.87
C PHE A 164 -7.90 17.27 -21.78
N ASP A 165 -8.31 16.77 -20.62
CA ASP A 165 -9.68 16.26 -20.45
C ASP A 165 -10.73 17.37 -20.52
N GLU A 166 -10.45 18.56 -19.97
CA GLU A 166 -11.33 19.73 -20.10
C GLU A 166 -11.40 20.20 -21.57
N PHE A 167 -10.26 20.18 -22.26
CA PHE A 167 -10.19 20.46 -23.71
C PHE A 167 -11.03 19.45 -24.50
N TRP A 168 -10.86 18.14 -24.21
CA TRP A 168 -11.61 17.09 -24.86
C TRP A 168 -13.12 17.22 -24.63
N GLU A 169 -13.54 17.43 -23.37
CA GLU A 169 -14.95 17.63 -23.02
C GLU A 169 -15.55 18.79 -23.81
N LYS A 170 -14.87 19.94 -23.89
CA LYS A 170 -15.39 21.11 -24.57
C LYS A 170 -15.48 20.95 -26.10
N PHE A 171 -14.47 20.37 -26.73
CA PHE A 171 -14.33 20.37 -28.18
C PHE A 171 -14.83 19.10 -28.86
N PHE A 172 -14.85 17.98 -28.15
CA PHE A 172 -15.24 16.68 -28.69
C PHE A 172 -16.44 16.05 -27.99
N GLU A 173 -16.48 15.95 -26.67
CA GLU A 173 -17.55 15.22 -25.96
C GLU A 173 -18.89 15.95 -26.07
N ILE A 174 -18.99 17.19 -25.62
CA ILE A 174 -20.26 17.93 -25.67
C ILE A 174 -20.67 18.17 -27.13
N LYS A 175 -19.73 18.55 -27.98
CA LYS A 175 -20.02 18.79 -29.40
C LYS A 175 -20.42 17.54 -30.17
N GLY A 176 -19.91 16.38 -29.80
CA GLY A 176 -20.26 15.10 -30.45
C GLY A 176 -21.73 14.72 -30.31
N LEU A 177 -22.51 15.40 -29.46
CA LEU A 177 -23.97 15.22 -29.40
C LEU A 177 -24.71 16.04 -30.47
N TYR A 178 -24.11 17.12 -31.02
CA TYR A 178 -24.77 18.08 -31.89
C TYR A 178 -24.21 18.10 -33.32
N GLU A 179 -22.91 17.87 -33.47
CA GLU A 179 -22.27 17.98 -34.79
C GLU A 179 -22.65 16.78 -35.69
N GLU A 180 -22.70 17.09 -36.99
CA GLU A 180 -22.82 16.07 -38.04
C GLU A 180 -21.61 15.12 -38.00
N THR A 181 -21.86 13.86 -38.20
CA THR A 181 -20.87 12.78 -38.07
C THR A 181 -19.61 13.02 -38.92
N ASP A 182 -19.75 13.45 -40.15
CA ASP A 182 -18.62 13.66 -41.06
C ASP A 182 -17.76 14.87 -40.61
N VAL A 183 -18.37 15.92 -40.12
CA VAL A 183 -17.70 17.12 -39.65
C VAL A 183 -16.95 16.78 -38.32
N TRP A 184 -17.63 16.10 -37.43
CA TRP A 184 -17.07 15.74 -36.15
C TRP A 184 -15.84 14.82 -36.28
N PHE A 185 -15.93 13.75 -37.08
CA PHE A 185 -14.78 12.88 -37.34
C PHE A 185 -13.65 13.57 -38.12
N SER A 186 -13.95 14.52 -38.98
CA SER A 186 -12.92 15.34 -39.66
C SER A 186 -12.11 16.17 -38.64
N HIS A 187 -12.78 16.78 -37.65
CA HIS A 187 -12.12 17.50 -36.56
C HIS A 187 -11.27 16.56 -35.73
N LEU A 188 -11.82 15.41 -35.30
CA LEU A 188 -11.10 14.44 -34.51
C LEU A 188 -9.88 13.87 -35.25
N LEU A 189 -10.00 13.48 -36.51
CA LEU A 189 -8.90 12.97 -37.32
C LEU A 189 -7.80 14.01 -37.50
N THR A 190 -8.18 15.28 -37.71
CA THR A 190 -7.21 16.38 -37.79
C THR A 190 -6.42 16.53 -36.50
N TYR A 191 -7.10 16.48 -35.36
CA TYR A 191 -6.46 16.51 -34.05
C TYR A 191 -5.48 15.32 -33.89
N CYS A 192 -5.93 14.11 -34.14
CA CYS A 192 -5.13 12.87 -34.02
C CYS A 192 -3.88 12.91 -34.94
N LYS A 193 -4.04 13.41 -36.17
CA LYS A 193 -2.93 13.58 -37.11
C LYS A 193 -1.88 14.56 -36.58
N LEU A 194 -2.30 15.71 -36.07
CA LEU A 194 -1.39 16.70 -35.50
C LEU A 194 -0.68 16.20 -34.24
N ALA A 195 -1.40 15.50 -33.32
CA ALA A 195 -0.80 14.87 -32.15
C ALA A 195 0.27 13.85 -32.55
N ARG A 196 -0.02 13.01 -33.55
CA ARG A 196 0.91 12.01 -34.09
C ARG A 196 2.15 12.63 -34.74
N GLU A 197 1.98 13.67 -35.57
CA GLU A 197 3.08 14.34 -36.26
C GLU A 197 4.04 15.07 -35.31
N HIS A 198 3.58 15.46 -34.13
CA HIS A 198 4.38 16.12 -33.10
C HIS A 198 4.97 15.15 -32.04
N THR A 199 4.77 13.86 -32.19
CA THR A 199 5.37 12.85 -31.32
C THR A 199 6.70 12.36 -31.91
N PRO A 200 7.83 12.42 -31.14
CA PRO A 200 9.14 11.97 -31.62
C PRO A 200 9.15 10.48 -31.99
N LEU A 201 9.94 10.12 -33.01
CA LEU A 201 10.05 8.75 -33.50
C LEU A 201 10.59 7.79 -32.42
N GLU A 202 11.49 8.29 -31.57
CA GLU A 202 12.10 7.56 -30.47
C GLU A 202 11.02 7.06 -29.50
N ILE A 203 10.07 7.92 -29.12
CA ILE A 203 8.95 7.59 -28.23
C ILE A 203 8.07 6.52 -28.86
N LEU A 204 7.81 6.61 -30.18
CA LEU A 204 7.01 5.62 -30.90
C LEU A 204 7.66 4.22 -30.93
N GLN A 205 8.99 4.19 -30.97
CA GLN A 205 9.76 2.94 -30.90
C GLN A 205 9.81 2.40 -29.47
N GLU A 206 10.00 3.28 -28.49
CA GLU A 206 10.04 2.92 -27.08
C GLU A 206 8.73 2.33 -26.60
N GLU A 207 7.59 2.88 -27.00
CA GLU A 207 6.25 2.42 -26.63
C GLU A 207 5.75 1.21 -27.45
N GLY A 208 6.47 0.80 -28.50
CA GLY A 208 6.06 -0.30 -29.37
C GLY A 208 4.95 0.06 -30.37
N SER A 209 4.58 1.34 -30.52
CA SER A 209 3.49 1.82 -31.39
C SER A 209 3.70 1.41 -32.86
N LEU A 210 4.94 1.47 -33.37
CA LEU A 210 5.24 1.10 -34.75
C LEU A 210 4.99 -0.38 -35.01
N ALA A 211 5.31 -1.27 -34.07
CA ALA A 211 5.09 -2.72 -34.21
C ALA A 211 3.60 -3.05 -34.21
N ARG A 212 2.82 -2.41 -33.29
CA ARG A 212 1.37 -2.55 -33.23
C ARG A 212 0.69 -2.12 -34.54
N GLU A 213 1.03 -0.94 -35.04
CA GLU A 213 0.47 -0.40 -36.29
C GLU A 213 0.80 -1.29 -37.51
N ALA A 214 2.03 -1.81 -37.59
CA ALA A 214 2.41 -2.76 -38.62
C ALA A 214 1.62 -4.08 -38.55
N HIS A 215 1.41 -4.60 -37.33
CA HIS A 215 0.64 -5.81 -37.05
C HIS A 215 -0.85 -5.62 -37.40
N MET A 216 -1.48 -4.56 -36.87
CA MET A 216 -2.88 -4.25 -37.21
C MET A 216 -3.10 -4.07 -38.71
N ALA A 217 -2.20 -3.34 -39.39
CA ALA A 217 -2.29 -3.18 -40.85
C ALA A 217 -2.18 -4.49 -41.60
N GLU A 218 -1.33 -5.43 -41.16
CA GLU A 218 -1.22 -6.76 -41.73
C GLU A 218 -2.50 -7.57 -41.53
N HIS A 219 -3.06 -7.58 -40.31
CA HIS A 219 -4.33 -8.26 -39.97
C HIS A 219 -5.50 -7.73 -40.81
N ILE A 220 -5.63 -6.40 -40.97
CA ILE A 220 -6.67 -5.79 -41.80
C ILE A 220 -6.57 -6.29 -43.24
N LEU A 221 -5.38 -6.35 -43.81
CA LEU A 221 -5.16 -6.82 -45.19
C LEU A 221 -5.38 -8.34 -45.35
N GLN A 222 -4.95 -9.14 -44.36
CA GLN A 222 -5.21 -10.58 -44.34
C GLN A 222 -6.71 -10.87 -44.25
N TYR A 223 -7.44 -10.15 -43.41
CA TYR A 223 -8.90 -10.28 -43.27
C TYR A 223 -9.60 -9.92 -44.60
N ALA A 224 -9.22 -8.82 -45.23
CA ALA A 224 -9.75 -8.43 -46.55
C ALA A 224 -9.47 -9.48 -47.62
N ALA A 225 -8.30 -10.12 -47.65
CA ALA A 225 -7.93 -11.17 -48.59
C ALA A 225 -8.66 -12.51 -48.35
N ALA A 226 -8.78 -12.95 -47.08
CA ALA A 226 -9.43 -14.22 -46.70
C ALA A 226 -10.91 -14.24 -47.08
N GLN A 227 -11.61 -13.18 -46.75
CA GLN A 227 -13.04 -13.04 -47.09
C GLN A 227 -13.29 -13.06 -48.63
N SER A 228 -12.36 -12.54 -49.42
CA SER A 228 -12.45 -12.58 -50.88
C SER A 228 -12.29 -13.99 -51.48
N SER A 229 -11.62 -14.87 -50.73
CA SER A 229 -11.35 -16.25 -51.14
C SER A 229 -12.49 -17.21 -50.83
N GLU A 230 -13.22 -17.00 -49.72
CA GLU A 230 -14.30 -17.88 -49.28
C GLU A 230 -15.62 -17.69 -50.05
N LYS A 231 -15.92 -16.45 -50.46
CA LYS A 231 -17.05 -16.18 -51.36
C LYS A 231 -16.57 -16.31 -52.79
N GLY A 232 -16.61 -17.53 -53.31
CA GLY A 232 -16.24 -17.79 -54.71
C GLY A 232 -16.85 -16.73 -55.62
N ILE A 233 -15.97 -15.96 -56.30
CA ILE A 233 -16.24 -14.83 -57.17
C ILE A 233 -17.23 -15.26 -58.28
N LYS A 234 -18.54 -15.09 -58.08
CA LYS A 234 -19.58 -15.21 -59.10
C LYS A 234 -20.59 -14.10 -59.15
N ASP A 235 -20.54 -13.13 -58.24
CA ASP A 235 -21.37 -11.93 -58.34
C ASP A 235 -20.50 -10.67 -58.18
N PHE A 236 -20.29 -10.01 -59.29
CA PHE A 236 -19.64 -8.70 -59.44
C PHE A 236 -20.58 -7.59 -58.92
N GLY A 237 -20.87 -7.51 -57.60
CA GLY A 237 -21.92 -6.57 -57.18
C GLY A 237 -21.59 -5.68 -55.96
N GLU A 238 -21.00 -6.20 -54.92
CA GLU A 238 -20.79 -5.38 -53.71
C GLU A 238 -19.36 -5.61 -53.15
N LEU A 239 -18.57 -4.52 -53.09
CA LEU A 239 -17.30 -4.46 -52.40
C LEU A 239 -17.56 -4.70 -50.89
N GLN A 240 -16.75 -5.54 -50.29
CA GLN A 240 -16.83 -5.74 -48.82
C GLN A 240 -16.50 -4.45 -48.08
N LYS A 241 -17.29 -4.14 -47.09
CA LYS A 241 -17.15 -2.96 -46.22
C LYS A 241 -16.58 -3.36 -44.89
N ILE A 242 -15.31 -3.05 -44.63
CA ILE A 242 -14.61 -3.37 -43.39
C ILE A 242 -14.46 -2.08 -42.56
N LEU A 243 -15.11 -2.05 -41.39
CA LEU A 243 -14.97 -0.95 -40.43
C LEU A 243 -13.84 -1.29 -39.46
N VAL A 244 -12.90 -0.39 -39.30
CA VAL A 244 -11.77 -0.54 -38.37
C VAL A 244 -11.86 0.55 -37.32
N VAL A 245 -11.98 0.16 -36.04
CA VAL A 245 -12.08 1.05 -34.87
C VAL A 245 -10.77 0.98 -34.13
N THR A 246 -10.04 2.10 -34.10
CA THR A 246 -8.75 2.18 -33.41
C THR A 246 -8.62 3.46 -32.60
N GLY A 247 -7.81 3.44 -31.56
CA GLY A 247 -7.40 4.64 -30.84
C GLY A 247 -6.93 5.73 -31.82
N GLY A 248 -7.36 6.94 -31.57
CA GLY A 248 -7.13 8.06 -32.48
C GLY A 248 -5.67 8.30 -32.82
N PHE A 249 -4.76 7.92 -31.93
CA PHE A 249 -3.32 8.07 -32.15
C PHE A 249 -2.78 7.14 -33.27
N HIS A 250 -3.32 5.93 -33.38
CA HIS A 250 -2.87 4.92 -34.37
C HIS A 250 -3.53 5.10 -35.75
N THR A 251 -4.74 5.64 -35.80
CA THR A 251 -5.53 5.75 -37.03
C THR A 251 -4.80 6.44 -38.20
N PRO A 252 -4.09 7.60 -38.04
CA PRO A 252 -3.38 8.24 -39.12
C PRO A 252 -2.24 7.39 -39.69
N ALA A 253 -1.50 6.66 -38.83
CA ALA A 253 -0.41 5.79 -39.24
C ALA A 253 -0.93 4.56 -39.97
N LEU A 254 -2.02 3.96 -39.51
CA LEU A 254 -2.69 2.85 -40.19
C LEU A 254 -3.16 3.25 -41.59
N ALA A 255 -3.75 4.46 -41.73
CA ALA A 255 -4.12 5.00 -43.04
C ALA A 255 -2.92 5.08 -44.00
N GLN A 256 -1.76 5.48 -43.50
CA GLN A 256 -0.52 5.52 -44.28
C GLN A 256 0.00 4.12 -44.65
N HIS A 257 0.05 3.19 -43.70
CA HIS A 257 0.47 1.80 -43.94
C HIS A 257 -0.37 1.09 -44.97
N LEU A 258 -1.68 1.26 -44.94
CA LEU A 258 -2.61 0.67 -45.89
C LEU A 258 -2.46 1.26 -47.30
N ARG A 259 -2.22 2.56 -47.44
CA ARG A 259 -1.97 3.24 -48.75
C ARG A 259 -0.66 2.76 -49.40
N VAL A 260 0.40 2.58 -48.60
CA VAL A 260 1.72 2.18 -49.14
C VAL A 260 1.71 0.71 -49.63
N LYS A 261 1.05 -0.19 -48.89
CA LYS A 261 0.97 -1.64 -49.25
C LYS A 261 0.06 -1.89 -50.46
N THR A 262 -0.94 -1.08 -50.72
CA THR A 262 -1.80 -1.19 -51.88
C THR A 262 -1.17 -0.68 -53.21
N GLY A 263 -0.10 0.12 -53.11
CA GLY A 263 0.59 0.73 -54.27
C GLY A 263 1.83 0.01 -54.80
N LYS A 264 2.37 -1.02 -54.14
CA LYS A 264 3.58 -1.74 -54.56
C LYS A 264 3.48 -3.23 -54.31
N LYS A 265 3.84 -4.07 -55.33
CA LYS A 265 4.17 -5.47 -55.16
C LYS A 265 5.13 -5.64 -53.97
N THR A 266 4.70 -6.42 -52.99
CA THR A 266 5.43 -6.96 -51.87
C THR A 266 6.95 -6.75 -51.90
N VAL A 267 7.44 -5.71 -51.27
CA VAL A 267 8.76 -5.72 -50.71
C VAL A 267 8.59 -6.39 -49.37
N THR A 268 8.93 -7.69 -49.32
CA THR A 268 9.19 -8.37 -48.05
C THR A 268 10.38 -7.71 -47.40
N SER A 269 10.16 -6.58 -46.72
CA SER A 269 11.08 -6.16 -45.71
C SER A 269 10.97 -7.25 -44.64
N LYS A 270 12.02 -8.02 -44.45
CA LYS A 270 12.25 -8.83 -43.28
C LYS A 270 12.39 -7.85 -42.10
N THR A 271 11.25 -7.31 -41.62
CA THR A 271 11.15 -6.85 -40.25
C THR A 271 11.53 -8.08 -39.44
N LYS A 272 12.62 -7.96 -38.66
CA LYS A 272 12.98 -8.97 -37.67
C LYS A 272 11.68 -9.33 -36.95
N GLN A 273 11.23 -10.57 -37.07
CA GLN A 273 10.15 -11.11 -36.31
C GLN A 273 10.46 -10.76 -34.86
N SER A 274 9.70 -9.84 -34.25
CA SER A 274 9.71 -9.59 -32.85
C SER A 274 9.54 -10.94 -32.16
N SER A 275 10.41 -11.27 -31.24
CA SER A 275 10.35 -12.52 -30.48
C SER A 275 8.98 -12.59 -29.79
N LYS A 276 8.08 -13.41 -30.32
CA LYS A 276 6.76 -13.61 -29.69
C LYS A 276 6.96 -14.29 -28.33
N VAL A 277 6.29 -13.76 -27.31
CA VAL A 277 6.30 -14.42 -26.00
C VAL A 277 5.56 -15.75 -26.07
N PRO A 278 6.01 -16.80 -25.33
CA PRO A 278 5.41 -18.13 -25.39
C PRO A 278 3.93 -18.12 -24.97
N ALA A 279 3.02 -18.51 -25.86
CA ALA A 279 1.57 -18.57 -25.62
C ALA A 279 1.20 -19.40 -24.36
N LYS A 280 1.93 -20.48 -24.07
CA LYS A 280 1.69 -21.37 -22.92
C LYS A 280 1.88 -20.70 -21.56
N ASN A 281 2.54 -19.55 -21.52
CA ASN A 281 2.81 -18.79 -20.29
C ASN A 281 1.89 -17.55 -20.18
N GLN A 282 0.98 -17.36 -21.12
CA GLN A 282 0.00 -16.29 -21.15
C GLN A 282 -1.36 -16.78 -20.64
N SER A 283 -2.06 -15.95 -19.91
CA SER A 283 -3.43 -16.21 -19.48
C SER A 283 -4.27 -14.97 -19.74
N VAL A 284 -5.46 -15.18 -20.32
CA VAL A 284 -6.38 -14.10 -20.69
C VAL A 284 -7.77 -14.48 -20.18
N TYR A 285 -8.35 -13.65 -19.30
CA TYR A 285 -9.64 -13.86 -18.69
C TYR A 285 -10.50 -12.61 -18.75
N LEU A 286 -11.81 -12.79 -18.78
CA LEU A 286 -12.74 -11.69 -18.54
C LEU A 286 -13.05 -11.63 -17.06
N MET A 287 -13.04 -10.43 -16.49
CA MET A 287 -13.32 -10.23 -15.06
C MET A 287 -14.24 -9.04 -14.82
N PRO A 288 -15.11 -9.08 -13.78
CA PRO A 288 -15.84 -7.89 -13.37
C PRO A 288 -14.88 -6.77 -13.02
N TYR A 289 -15.27 -5.54 -13.37
CA TYR A 289 -14.47 -4.35 -13.07
C TYR A 289 -15.33 -3.32 -12.35
N SER A 290 -14.74 -2.26 -11.78
CA SER A 290 -15.49 -1.19 -11.12
C SER A 290 -15.31 0.14 -11.86
N MET A 291 -16.30 1.02 -11.75
CA MET A 291 -16.19 2.39 -12.26
C MET A 291 -15.04 3.15 -11.60
N GLU A 292 -14.83 2.94 -10.28
CA GLU A 292 -13.72 3.54 -9.54
C GLU A 292 -12.36 3.18 -10.16
N ALA A 293 -12.16 1.89 -10.53
CA ALA A 293 -10.90 1.43 -11.13
C ALA A 293 -10.76 1.82 -12.61
N ALA A 294 -11.86 2.05 -13.32
CA ALA A 294 -11.86 2.50 -14.71
C ALA A 294 -11.73 4.02 -14.84
N ASP A 295 -11.81 4.76 -13.73
CA ASP A 295 -11.68 6.22 -13.72
C ASP A 295 -10.20 6.63 -13.85
N ALA A 296 -9.90 7.51 -14.79
CA ALA A 296 -8.54 7.98 -15.05
C ALA A 296 -7.89 8.67 -13.83
N LEU A 297 -8.67 9.26 -12.92
CA LEU A 297 -8.17 9.88 -11.70
C LEU A 297 -7.63 8.86 -10.68
N ASN A 298 -8.02 7.60 -10.79
CA ASN A 298 -7.62 6.53 -9.87
C ASN A 298 -6.46 5.67 -10.42
N GLY A 299 -5.68 6.22 -11.36
CA GLY A 299 -4.47 5.58 -11.90
C GLY A 299 -4.68 4.70 -13.13
N TYR A 300 -5.91 4.68 -13.69
CA TYR A 300 -6.08 4.14 -15.04
C TYR A 300 -5.59 5.18 -16.06
N ALA A 301 -4.59 4.81 -16.81
CA ALA A 301 -3.84 5.75 -17.64
C ALA A 301 -4.51 6.08 -19.00
N SER A 302 -5.62 5.45 -19.34
CA SER A 302 -6.42 5.69 -20.55
C SER A 302 -7.86 6.07 -20.21
N GLY A 303 -8.53 6.79 -21.11
CA GLY A 303 -9.92 7.15 -20.95
C GLY A 303 -10.15 8.50 -20.32
N MET A 304 -11.29 8.66 -19.68
CA MET A 304 -11.77 9.96 -19.15
C MET A 304 -11.94 9.91 -17.65
N PRO A 305 -11.68 11.03 -16.92
CA PRO A 305 -12.04 11.14 -15.52
C PRO A 305 -13.56 11.19 -15.36
N PHE A 306 -14.05 10.85 -14.17
CA PHE A 306 -15.48 10.93 -13.81
C PHE A 306 -16.36 9.90 -14.52
N ALA A 307 -15.98 8.64 -14.46
CA ALA A 307 -16.70 7.54 -15.14
C ALA A 307 -18.21 7.50 -14.86
N GLY A 308 -18.64 7.77 -13.62
CA GLY A 308 -20.06 7.83 -13.25
C GLY A 308 -20.79 9.03 -13.81
N PHE A 309 -20.13 10.17 -14.02
CA PHE A 309 -20.72 11.33 -14.70
C PHE A 309 -21.03 10.98 -16.16
N TYR A 310 -20.07 10.43 -16.90
CA TYR A 310 -20.27 10.08 -18.30
C TYR A 310 -21.21 8.88 -18.49
N GLN A 311 -21.31 7.97 -17.51
CA GLN A 311 -22.33 6.94 -17.52
C GLN A 311 -23.74 7.54 -17.49
N ARG A 312 -23.99 8.55 -16.64
CA ARG A 312 -25.29 9.26 -16.60
C ARG A 312 -25.58 9.97 -17.92
N VAL A 313 -24.57 10.64 -18.49
CA VAL A 313 -24.73 11.28 -19.82
C VAL A 313 -25.11 10.21 -20.87
N TRP A 314 -24.42 9.06 -20.88
CA TRP A 314 -24.73 7.96 -21.78
C TRP A 314 -26.15 7.43 -21.59
N ASP A 315 -26.58 7.22 -20.34
CA ASP A 315 -27.92 6.69 -20.03
C ASP A 315 -29.00 7.65 -20.55
N TYR A 316 -28.87 8.95 -20.33
CA TYR A 316 -29.77 9.96 -20.86
C TYR A 316 -29.79 10.01 -22.40
N CYS A 317 -28.65 9.74 -23.05
CA CYS A 317 -28.59 9.62 -24.50
C CYS A 317 -29.31 8.35 -25.02
N GLN A 318 -29.42 7.28 -24.21
CA GLN A 318 -30.15 6.06 -24.59
C GLN A 318 -31.64 6.15 -24.37
N GLU A 319 -32.14 6.98 -23.44
CA GLU A 319 -33.59 7.14 -23.14
C GLU A 319 -34.36 7.77 -24.29
N THR A 320 -33.71 8.52 -25.17
CA THR A 320 -34.39 9.20 -26.29
C THR A 320 -34.41 8.30 -27.51
N GLN A 321 -35.62 8.08 -28.03
CA GLN A 321 -35.82 7.35 -29.30
C GLN A 321 -35.22 8.07 -30.53
N GLN A 322 -34.82 9.32 -30.36
CA GLN A 322 -34.11 10.14 -31.36
C GLN A 322 -32.76 10.60 -30.77
N PRO A 323 -31.71 9.79 -30.88
CA PRO A 323 -30.41 10.04 -30.27
C PRO A 323 -29.65 11.25 -30.82
N TYR A 324 -30.24 11.99 -31.77
CA TYR A 324 -29.62 13.08 -32.50
C TYR A 324 -30.20 14.47 -32.18
N LEU A 325 -31.25 14.55 -31.35
CA LEU A 325 -31.78 15.80 -30.86
C LEU A 325 -31.18 16.15 -29.51
N ASP A 326 -30.97 17.44 -29.28
CA ASP A 326 -30.54 17.96 -27.97
C ASP A 326 -31.55 17.56 -26.88
N ASN A 327 -31.16 16.55 -26.13
CA ASN A 327 -31.99 16.05 -25.03
C ASN A 327 -31.56 16.63 -23.66
N GLY A 328 -30.58 17.54 -23.64
CA GLY A 328 -30.03 18.09 -22.40
C GLY A 328 -29.33 17.07 -21.52
N ALA A 329 -28.73 16.02 -22.09
CA ALA A 329 -28.13 14.91 -21.33
C ALA A 329 -27.10 15.40 -20.30
N TYR A 330 -26.21 16.31 -20.67
CA TYR A 330 -25.25 16.90 -19.74
C TYR A 330 -25.92 17.76 -18.67
N GLN A 331 -26.93 18.58 -19.03
CA GLN A 331 -27.68 19.37 -18.06
C GLN A 331 -28.38 18.49 -17.02
N LYS A 332 -29.01 17.39 -17.46
CA LYS A 332 -29.65 16.43 -16.56
C LYS A 332 -28.64 15.75 -15.63
N ALA A 333 -27.52 15.30 -16.16
CA ALA A 333 -26.45 14.68 -15.36
C ALA A 333 -25.89 15.63 -14.29
N VAL A 334 -25.66 16.90 -14.65
CA VAL A 334 -25.19 17.94 -13.71
C VAL A 334 -26.24 18.20 -12.64
N LEU A 335 -27.52 18.36 -13.01
CA LEU A 335 -28.60 18.62 -12.07
C LEU A 335 -28.79 17.47 -11.09
N ASP A 336 -28.79 16.24 -11.58
CA ASP A 336 -28.93 15.04 -10.74
C ASP A 336 -27.80 14.93 -9.72
N LEU A 337 -26.55 15.14 -10.16
CA LEU A 337 -25.41 15.06 -9.28
C LEU A 337 -25.39 16.17 -8.21
N LEU A 338 -25.83 17.37 -8.54
CA LEU A 338 -26.01 18.44 -7.56
C LEU A 338 -27.04 18.06 -6.50
N VAL A 339 -28.22 17.57 -6.93
CA VAL A 339 -29.29 17.17 -6.01
C VAL A 339 -28.89 15.95 -5.17
N GLU A 340 -28.27 14.95 -5.78
CA GLU A 340 -27.86 13.72 -5.08
C GLU A 340 -26.75 14.00 -4.08
N SER A 341 -25.74 14.77 -4.48
CA SER A 341 -24.65 15.16 -3.57
C SER A 341 -25.17 15.97 -2.39
N GLY A 342 -26.10 16.90 -2.60
CA GLY A 342 -26.75 17.66 -1.53
C GLY A 342 -27.52 16.78 -0.56
N LYS A 343 -28.28 15.80 -1.06
CA LYS A 343 -28.99 14.80 -0.24
C LYS A 343 -28.00 13.99 0.62
N GLU A 344 -26.89 13.54 0.02
CA GLU A 344 -25.90 12.72 0.70
C GLU A 344 -25.12 13.51 1.76
N VAL A 345 -24.79 14.78 1.48
CA VAL A 345 -24.17 15.68 2.45
C VAL A 345 -25.08 15.87 3.66
N ARG A 346 -26.38 16.16 3.44
CA ARG A 346 -27.36 16.30 4.54
C ARG A 346 -27.52 15.00 5.34
N ARG A 347 -27.48 13.84 4.68
CA ARG A 347 -27.56 12.52 5.36
C ARG A 347 -26.38 12.27 6.29
N LYS A 348 -25.20 12.82 5.96
CA LYS A 348 -23.98 12.76 6.77
C LYS A 348 -23.84 13.95 7.75
N GLU A 349 -24.97 14.57 8.12
CA GLU A 349 -25.04 15.70 9.06
C GLU A 349 -24.29 16.97 8.60
N GLY A 350 -24.03 17.09 7.29
CA GLY A 350 -23.43 18.30 6.71
C GLY A 350 -24.45 19.43 6.51
N ASN A 351 -23.98 20.68 6.57
CA ASN A 351 -24.81 21.88 6.43
C ASN A 351 -24.90 22.33 4.97
N LEU A 352 -25.68 21.66 4.15
CA LEU A 352 -25.97 22.07 2.77
C LEU A 352 -27.47 22.25 2.60
N SER A 353 -27.89 23.42 2.13
CA SER A 353 -29.28 23.75 1.88
C SER A 353 -29.68 23.55 0.42
N THR A 354 -30.98 23.40 0.14
CA THR A 354 -31.49 23.41 -1.24
C THR A 354 -31.20 24.74 -1.97
N TYR A 355 -31.04 25.81 -1.23
CA TYR A 355 -30.61 27.10 -1.81
C TYR A 355 -29.17 27.01 -2.35
N ASP A 356 -28.27 26.34 -1.66
CA ASP A 356 -26.89 26.14 -2.15
C ASP A 356 -26.87 25.29 -3.44
N GLU A 357 -27.77 24.29 -3.56
CA GLU A 357 -27.97 23.52 -4.80
C GLU A 357 -28.46 24.39 -5.96
N ILE A 358 -29.41 25.31 -5.71
CA ILE A 358 -29.91 26.25 -6.72
C ILE A 358 -28.81 27.21 -7.14
N CYS A 359 -28.01 27.74 -6.19
CA CYS A 359 -26.88 28.60 -6.49
C CYS A 359 -25.81 27.88 -7.33
N ALA A 360 -25.50 26.62 -7.00
CA ALA A 360 -24.57 25.79 -7.77
C ALA A 360 -25.08 25.56 -9.20
N TRP A 361 -26.37 25.28 -9.38
CA TRP A 361 -26.97 25.12 -10.71
C TRP A 361 -26.86 26.41 -11.53
N GLN A 362 -27.25 27.55 -10.97
CA GLN A 362 -27.15 28.86 -11.64
C GLN A 362 -25.69 29.22 -11.98
N MET A 363 -24.76 28.91 -11.07
CA MET A 363 -23.33 29.10 -11.32
C MET A 363 -22.83 28.20 -12.46
N ALA A 364 -23.24 26.92 -12.51
CA ALA A 364 -22.85 26.00 -13.59
C ALA A 364 -23.34 26.51 -14.96
N GLN A 365 -24.57 27.04 -15.03
CA GLN A 365 -25.12 27.64 -16.24
C GLN A 365 -24.34 28.91 -16.63
N GLY A 366 -24.05 29.80 -15.68
CA GLY A 366 -23.25 31.01 -15.95
C GLY A 366 -21.84 30.70 -16.42
N LEU A 367 -21.19 29.67 -15.85
CA LEU A 367 -19.88 29.19 -16.28
C LEU A 367 -19.92 28.58 -17.69
N MET A 368 -20.96 27.82 -18.00
CA MET A 368 -21.22 27.28 -19.34
C MET A 368 -21.27 28.39 -20.40
N GLU A 369 -22.05 29.45 -20.16
CA GLU A 369 -22.16 30.60 -21.06
C GLU A 369 -20.82 31.35 -21.21
N LEU A 370 -20.15 31.61 -20.06
CA LEU A 370 -18.84 32.30 -20.05
C LEU A 370 -17.79 31.50 -20.85
N ARG A 371 -17.83 30.19 -20.77
CA ARG A 371 -16.90 29.27 -21.49
C ARG A 371 -17.35 28.94 -22.91
N SER A 372 -18.48 29.48 -23.34
CA SER A 372 -19.07 29.21 -24.66
C SER A 372 -19.27 27.72 -24.95
N LYS A 373 -19.83 27.02 -24.01
CA LYS A 373 -20.25 25.61 -24.14
C LYS A 373 -21.77 25.54 -24.40
N PRO A 374 -22.27 24.57 -25.16
CA PRO A 374 -23.70 24.40 -25.40
C PRO A 374 -24.43 23.79 -24.20
N GLN A 375 -23.73 23.03 -23.33
CA GLN A 375 -24.23 22.47 -22.06
C GLN A 375 -23.14 22.53 -20.98
N PRO A 376 -23.53 22.59 -19.68
CA PRO A 376 -22.55 22.50 -18.59
C PRO A 376 -21.98 21.07 -18.50
N GLY A 377 -20.66 20.95 -18.36
CA GLY A 377 -19.98 19.67 -18.23
C GLY A 377 -19.52 19.38 -16.81
N ALA A 378 -18.66 18.36 -16.66
CA ALA A 378 -18.09 17.96 -15.39
C ALA A 378 -17.29 19.07 -14.70
N TYR A 379 -16.58 19.89 -15.49
CA TYR A 379 -15.77 20.99 -14.96
C TYR A 379 -16.59 22.17 -14.49
N GLU A 380 -17.70 22.52 -15.15
CA GLU A 380 -18.65 23.52 -14.68
C GLU A 380 -19.35 23.06 -13.41
N LEU A 381 -19.69 21.76 -13.31
CA LEU A 381 -20.26 21.16 -12.10
C LEU A 381 -19.31 21.29 -10.90
N LEU A 382 -18.05 20.93 -11.07
CA LEU A 382 -17.04 21.00 -9.99
C LEU A 382 -16.78 22.43 -9.53
N ASP A 383 -16.60 23.37 -10.47
CA ASP A 383 -16.33 24.77 -10.15
C ASP A 383 -17.54 25.43 -9.47
N ALA A 384 -18.75 25.11 -9.95
CA ALA A 384 -19.99 25.61 -9.36
C ALA A 384 -20.22 25.07 -7.95
N ALA A 385 -19.99 23.77 -7.74
CA ALA A 385 -20.09 23.14 -6.42
C ALA A 385 -19.02 23.71 -5.46
N LEU A 386 -17.79 23.88 -5.91
CA LEU A 386 -16.73 24.49 -5.09
C LEU A 386 -17.11 25.88 -4.62
N SER A 387 -17.68 26.72 -5.50
CA SER A 387 -18.08 28.09 -5.19
C SER A 387 -19.32 28.18 -4.30
N SER A 388 -20.25 27.20 -4.37
CA SER A 388 -21.55 27.27 -3.69
C SER A 388 -21.66 26.38 -2.45
N TYR A 389 -20.98 25.22 -2.44
CA TYR A 389 -21.05 24.25 -1.34
C TYR A 389 -20.02 24.50 -0.27
N VAL A 390 -18.85 25.09 -0.61
CA VAL A 390 -17.79 25.38 0.35
C VAL A 390 -17.98 26.77 0.92
N LYS A 391 -18.22 26.85 2.23
CA LYS A 391 -18.40 28.11 2.95
C LYS A 391 -17.13 28.47 3.71
N GLY A 392 -16.36 29.43 3.18
CA GLY A 392 -15.08 29.86 3.73
C GLY A 392 -13.88 29.30 2.98
N GLU A 393 -12.75 29.15 3.66
CA GLU A 393 -11.53 28.58 3.02
C GLU A 393 -11.69 27.06 2.78
N TYR A 394 -11.22 26.62 1.60
CA TYR A 394 -11.17 25.22 1.25
C TYR A 394 -10.06 24.53 2.05
N ASN A 395 -10.45 23.67 2.99
CA ASN A 395 -9.55 22.89 3.83
C ASN A 395 -10.16 21.50 4.13
N ILE A 396 -9.44 20.65 4.84
CA ILE A 396 -9.86 19.27 5.16
C ILE A 396 -11.24 19.23 5.85
N ALA A 397 -11.58 20.23 6.67
CA ALA A 397 -12.87 20.30 7.37
C ALA A 397 -14.03 20.72 6.44
N SER A 398 -13.76 21.53 5.41
CA SER A 398 -14.76 22.01 4.43
C SER A 398 -14.84 21.17 3.15
N ASP A 399 -14.00 20.14 3.01
CA ASP A 399 -13.85 19.30 1.81
C ASP A 399 -15.01 18.27 1.60
N THR A 400 -15.74 17.93 2.66
CA THR A 400 -16.74 16.84 2.63
C THR A 400 -17.75 16.95 1.47
N PRO A 401 -18.38 18.10 1.16
CA PRO A 401 -19.31 18.19 0.04
C PRO A 401 -18.69 17.89 -1.32
N ILE A 402 -17.46 18.38 -1.55
CA ILE A 402 -16.74 18.19 -2.81
C ILE A 402 -16.27 16.74 -2.94
N ARG A 403 -15.82 16.12 -1.86
CA ARG A 403 -15.43 14.72 -1.83
C ARG A 403 -16.61 13.80 -2.15
N ILE A 404 -17.79 14.07 -1.58
CA ILE A 404 -19.01 13.32 -1.89
C ILE A 404 -19.40 13.49 -3.36
N LEU A 405 -19.36 14.72 -3.88
CA LEU A 405 -19.65 14.98 -5.29
C LEU A 405 -18.68 14.22 -6.21
N ARG A 406 -17.37 14.28 -5.95
CA ARG A 406 -16.37 13.54 -6.73
C ARG A 406 -16.61 12.03 -6.68
N GLN A 407 -16.94 11.48 -5.51
CA GLN A 407 -17.28 10.06 -5.37
C GLN A 407 -18.48 9.68 -6.24
N LEU A 408 -19.54 10.49 -6.28
CA LEU A 408 -20.70 10.28 -7.15
C LEU A 408 -20.36 10.43 -8.63
N MET A 409 -19.45 11.36 -8.98
CA MET A 409 -18.97 11.54 -10.36
C MET A 409 -18.12 10.36 -10.83
N THR A 410 -17.30 9.77 -9.96
CA THR A 410 -16.56 8.53 -10.24
C THR A 410 -17.51 7.34 -10.39
N GLY A 411 -18.56 7.27 -9.56
CA GLY A 411 -19.53 6.18 -9.56
C GLY A 411 -19.09 4.96 -8.75
N GLU A 412 -20.07 4.19 -8.27
CA GLU A 412 -19.86 2.99 -7.45
C GLU A 412 -20.23 1.69 -8.20
N GLY A 413 -20.53 1.79 -9.50
CA GLY A 413 -21.00 0.68 -10.32
C GLY A 413 -19.96 -0.42 -10.48
N MET A 414 -20.41 -1.66 -10.41
CA MET A 414 -19.62 -2.86 -10.65
C MET A 414 -20.29 -3.71 -11.71
N GLY A 415 -19.50 -4.25 -12.64
CA GLY A 415 -20.02 -5.08 -13.70
C GLY A 415 -20.30 -6.52 -13.27
N THR A 416 -21.02 -7.22 -14.13
CA THR A 416 -21.36 -8.64 -13.96
C THR A 416 -21.10 -9.40 -15.24
N LEU A 417 -20.67 -10.66 -15.13
CA LEU A 417 -20.47 -11.55 -16.26
C LEU A 417 -21.61 -12.56 -16.36
N CYS A 418 -21.92 -13.01 -17.57
CA CYS A 418 -22.86 -14.08 -17.78
C CYS A 418 -22.31 -15.42 -17.24
N ALA A 419 -23.21 -16.38 -17.00
CA ALA A 419 -22.83 -17.70 -16.46
C ALA A 419 -21.92 -18.54 -17.37
N GLN A 420 -21.76 -18.16 -18.64
CA GLN A 420 -20.89 -18.84 -19.62
C GLN A 420 -19.45 -18.31 -19.59
N ALA A 421 -19.15 -17.29 -18.80
CA ALA A 421 -17.79 -16.78 -18.63
C ALA A 421 -16.89 -17.86 -18.05
N ASP A 422 -15.72 -18.05 -18.65
CA ASP A 422 -14.69 -18.92 -18.11
C ASP A 422 -14.02 -18.20 -16.92
N VAL A 423 -14.53 -18.47 -15.73
CA VAL A 423 -14.03 -17.89 -14.47
C VAL A 423 -13.13 -18.91 -13.81
N PRO A 424 -11.87 -18.55 -13.47
CA PRO A 424 -10.96 -19.45 -12.76
C PRO A 424 -11.60 -20.07 -11.51
N PRO A 425 -11.40 -21.40 -11.25
CA PRO A 425 -12.04 -22.09 -10.12
C PRO A 425 -11.81 -21.41 -8.76
N ILE A 426 -10.64 -20.82 -8.56
CA ILE A 426 -10.31 -20.09 -7.31
C ILE A 426 -11.19 -18.85 -7.09
N LEU A 427 -11.62 -18.16 -8.16
CA LEU A 427 -12.57 -17.05 -8.05
C LEU A 427 -13.97 -17.56 -7.71
N GLN A 428 -14.38 -18.69 -8.29
CA GLN A 428 -15.66 -19.33 -7.94
C GLN A 428 -15.67 -19.76 -6.45
N ASP A 429 -14.55 -20.30 -5.96
CA ASP A 429 -14.39 -20.65 -4.53
C ASP A 429 -14.46 -19.40 -3.65
N PHE A 430 -13.78 -18.31 -4.01
CA PHE A 430 -13.85 -17.03 -3.31
C PHE A 430 -15.28 -16.50 -3.23
N GLU A 431 -16.01 -16.45 -4.34
CA GLU A 431 -17.39 -15.97 -4.39
C GLU A 431 -18.33 -16.85 -3.56
N ALA A 432 -18.16 -18.17 -3.63
CA ALA A 432 -18.93 -19.13 -2.84
C ALA A 432 -18.72 -18.95 -1.34
N GLN A 433 -17.45 -18.75 -0.92
CA GLN A 433 -17.10 -18.49 0.48
C GLN A 433 -17.65 -17.13 0.94
N CYS A 434 -17.50 -16.06 0.13
CA CYS A 434 -18.06 -14.74 0.44
C CYS A 434 -19.57 -14.79 0.60
N LYS A 435 -20.29 -15.51 -0.27
CA LYS A 435 -21.74 -15.72 -0.17
C LYS A 435 -22.12 -16.45 1.12
N THR A 436 -21.37 -17.51 1.48
CA THR A 436 -21.57 -18.30 2.70
C THR A 436 -21.36 -17.46 3.97
N PHE A 437 -20.37 -16.58 3.95
CA PHE A 437 -20.01 -15.68 5.05
C PHE A 437 -20.78 -14.35 5.03
N ARG A 438 -21.57 -14.12 3.98
CA ARG A 438 -22.38 -12.90 3.76
C ARG A 438 -21.56 -11.63 3.61
N PHE A 439 -20.38 -11.73 3.00
CA PHE A 439 -19.60 -10.57 2.61
C PHE A 439 -20.24 -9.86 1.41
N LYS A 440 -20.20 -8.54 1.43
CA LYS A 440 -20.69 -7.70 0.33
C LYS A 440 -19.58 -7.50 -0.70
N ILE A 441 -19.60 -8.25 -1.79
CA ILE A 441 -18.61 -8.17 -2.88
C ILE A 441 -19.16 -7.50 -4.15
N GLN A 442 -20.40 -6.96 -4.09
CA GLN A 442 -21.01 -6.23 -5.20
C GLN A 442 -20.95 -4.71 -5.04
N SER A 443 -20.09 -4.24 -4.15
CA SER A 443 -19.88 -2.82 -3.85
C SER A 443 -18.42 -2.58 -3.51
N THR A 444 -17.89 -1.45 -3.96
CA THR A 444 -16.54 -0.99 -3.65
C THR A 444 -16.45 -0.26 -2.29
N LEU A 445 -17.56 -0.15 -1.57
CA LEU A 445 -17.60 0.48 -0.25
C LEU A 445 -16.95 -0.41 0.82
N GLU A 446 -16.18 0.22 1.69
CA GLU A 446 -15.60 -0.42 2.85
C GLU A 446 -16.68 -0.90 3.82
N SER A 447 -16.56 -2.12 4.28
CA SER A 447 -17.47 -2.75 5.26
C SER A 447 -16.66 -3.31 6.43
N GLU A 448 -17.30 -3.36 7.61
CA GLU A 448 -16.70 -3.87 8.83
C GLU A 448 -17.40 -5.13 9.33
N VAL A 449 -16.65 -6.07 9.88
CA VAL A 449 -17.16 -7.27 10.54
C VAL A 449 -16.46 -7.50 11.88
N THR A 450 -17.23 -7.77 12.92
CA THR A 450 -16.72 -8.12 14.25
C THR A 450 -16.89 -9.61 14.49
N LEU A 451 -15.79 -10.29 14.82
CA LEU A 451 -15.72 -11.75 14.98
C LEU A 451 -15.38 -12.12 16.43
N SER A 452 -16.24 -12.92 17.06
CA SER A 452 -16.02 -13.51 18.40
C SER A 452 -15.37 -14.88 18.25
N ILE A 453 -14.06 -14.91 17.96
CA ILE A 453 -13.33 -16.12 17.54
C ILE A 453 -13.24 -17.20 18.63
N PHE A 454 -13.38 -16.87 19.91
CA PHE A 454 -13.29 -17.80 21.03
C PHE A 454 -14.62 -18.44 21.40
N SER A 455 -15.74 -17.76 21.14
CA SER A 455 -17.08 -18.25 21.52
C SER A 455 -17.82 -18.93 20.37
N GLU A 456 -17.53 -18.59 19.10
CA GLU A 456 -18.30 -19.06 17.95
C GLU A 456 -17.41 -19.74 16.88
N LYS A 457 -17.63 -21.03 16.63
CA LYS A 457 -16.91 -21.79 15.58
C LYS A 457 -17.03 -21.14 14.20
N LYS A 458 -18.22 -20.62 13.85
CA LYS A 458 -18.44 -19.95 12.57
C LYS A 458 -17.56 -18.70 12.42
N HIS A 459 -17.42 -17.90 13.47
CA HIS A 459 -16.57 -16.72 13.44
C HIS A 459 -15.09 -17.09 13.30
N ARG A 460 -14.66 -18.22 13.84
CA ARG A 460 -13.31 -18.76 13.64
C ARG A 460 -13.05 -19.12 12.17
N THR A 461 -14.02 -19.78 11.52
CA THR A 461 -13.91 -20.11 10.07
C THR A 461 -13.81 -18.85 9.21
N ILE A 462 -14.60 -17.81 9.54
CA ILE A 462 -14.54 -16.52 8.85
C ILE A 462 -13.18 -15.85 9.06
N SER A 463 -12.67 -15.85 10.29
CA SER A 463 -11.34 -15.31 10.61
C SER A 463 -10.25 -16.03 9.81
N SER A 464 -10.28 -17.37 9.78
CA SER A 464 -9.31 -18.15 8.99
C SER A 464 -9.36 -17.82 7.50
N PHE A 465 -10.55 -17.63 6.94
CA PHE A 465 -10.69 -17.18 5.54
C PHE A 465 -10.07 -15.78 5.33
N LEU A 466 -10.31 -14.83 6.22
CA LEU A 466 -9.73 -13.49 6.11
C LEU A 466 -8.20 -13.51 6.24
N HIS A 467 -7.65 -14.34 7.13
CA HIS A 467 -6.19 -14.54 7.23
C HIS A 467 -5.61 -15.16 5.95
N ARG A 468 -6.31 -16.10 5.29
CA ARG A 468 -5.91 -16.65 3.99
C ARG A 468 -5.87 -15.57 2.92
N MET A 469 -6.87 -14.67 2.89
CA MET A 469 -6.90 -13.54 1.95
C MET A 469 -5.74 -12.57 2.16
N VAL A 470 -5.36 -12.30 3.42
CA VAL A 470 -4.17 -11.50 3.76
C VAL A 470 -2.89 -12.21 3.33
N PHE A 471 -2.77 -13.51 3.58
CA PHE A 471 -1.60 -14.30 3.19
C PHE A 471 -1.38 -14.33 1.67
N LEU A 472 -2.47 -14.38 0.88
CA LEU A 472 -2.44 -14.29 -0.58
C LEU A 472 -2.24 -12.85 -1.11
N ASN A 473 -2.08 -11.87 -0.22
CA ASN A 473 -1.90 -10.45 -0.57
C ASN A 473 -2.99 -9.89 -1.49
N THR A 474 -4.24 -10.29 -1.26
CA THR A 474 -5.37 -9.92 -2.13
C THR A 474 -5.90 -8.51 -1.89
N THR A 475 -5.42 -7.79 -0.87
CA THR A 475 -5.96 -6.50 -0.42
C THR A 475 -7.46 -6.49 -0.06
N PHE A 476 -8.10 -7.67 -0.02
CA PHE A 476 -9.53 -7.80 0.27
C PHE A 476 -9.89 -7.38 1.68
N ALA A 477 -9.08 -7.74 2.67
CA ALA A 477 -9.36 -7.51 4.08
C ALA A 477 -8.11 -7.17 4.89
N TRP A 478 -8.31 -6.40 5.98
CA TRP A 478 -7.27 -6.10 6.97
C TRP A 478 -7.86 -6.04 8.37
N ARG A 479 -7.07 -6.50 9.34
CA ARG A 479 -7.48 -6.51 10.74
C ARG A 479 -7.22 -5.14 11.39
N VAL A 480 -8.27 -4.51 11.92
CA VAL A 480 -8.20 -3.20 12.59
C VAL A 480 -7.89 -3.38 14.08
N LYS A 481 -8.59 -4.31 14.73
CA LYS A 481 -8.42 -4.65 16.15
C LYS A 481 -8.52 -6.16 16.34
N GLY A 482 -7.87 -6.65 17.36
CA GLY A 482 -7.93 -8.07 17.72
C GLY A 482 -6.71 -8.50 18.49
N PRO A 483 -6.68 -9.72 19.03
CA PRO A 483 -5.50 -10.25 19.70
C PRO A 483 -4.34 -10.26 18.71
N ASN A 484 -3.49 -9.23 18.80
CA ASN A 484 -2.32 -9.12 17.94
C ASN A 484 -1.21 -10.01 18.49
N LEU A 485 -1.04 -11.17 17.86
CA LEU A 485 -0.05 -12.17 18.24
C LEU A 485 1.39 -11.63 18.08
N GLN A 486 1.61 -10.66 17.21
CA GLN A 486 2.94 -10.13 16.93
C GLN A 486 3.33 -8.96 17.85
N LEU A 487 2.41 -8.07 18.18
CA LEU A 487 2.73 -6.81 18.88
C LEU A 487 2.35 -6.80 20.36
N LYS A 488 1.81 -7.90 20.92
CA LYS A 488 1.31 -8.00 22.31
C LYS A 488 0.30 -6.91 22.71
N ARG A 489 -0.30 -6.24 21.73
CA ARG A 489 -1.37 -5.27 21.95
C ARG A 489 -2.71 -6.01 21.96
N ASP A 490 -3.66 -5.47 22.72
CA ASP A 490 -5.04 -5.95 22.71
C ASP A 490 -5.24 -7.41 23.18
N ARG A 491 -4.35 -7.96 24.01
CA ARG A 491 -4.45 -9.32 24.58
C ARG A 491 -5.77 -9.62 25.29
N ASN A 492 -6.41 -8.60 25.81
CA ASN A 492 -7.69 -8.71 26.53
C ASN A 492 -8.90 -8.60 25.57
N LEU A 493 -8.68 -8.38 24.27
CA LEU A 493 -9.76 -8.37 23.30
C LEU A 493 -10.12 -9.80 22.93
N ILE A 494 -11.37 -10.16 23.21
CA ILE A 494 -11.97 -11.46 22.88
C ILE A 494 -12.47 -11.47 21.43
N ARG A 495 -12.41 -10.36 20.73
CA ARG A 495 -13.00 -10.13 19.41
C ARG A 495 -11.98 -9.59 18.44
N GLU A 496 -12.09 -10.03 17.20
CA GLU A 496 -11.41 -9.40 16.07
C GLU A 496 -12.36 -8.44 15.35
N ILE A 497 -11.85 -7.29 14.94
CA ILE A 497 -12.55 -6.34 14.07
C ILE A 497 -11.77 -6.28 12.77
N TRP A 498 -12.45 -6.66 11.70
CA TRP A 498 -11.91 -6.66 10.35
C TRP A 498 -12.66 -5.67 9.48
N LYS A 499 -11.92 -4.95 8.64
CA LYS A 499 -12.47 -4.20 7.52
C LYS A 499 -12.18 -4.93 6.24
N TYR A 500 -13.11 -4.88 5.30
CA TYR A 500 -12.97 -5.49 3.99
C TYR A 500 -13.57 -4.61 2.90
N LYS A 501 -13.00 -4.68 1.72
CA LYS A 501 -13.41 -3.96 0.53
C LYS A 501 -13.18 -4.83 -0.70
N TRP A 502 -14.18 -4.94 -1.56
CA TRP A 502 -13.95 -5.52 -2.86
C TRP A 502 -13.29 -4.49 -3.78
N THR A 503 -12.22 -4.86 -4.47
CA THR A 503 -11.54 -4.06 -5.48
C THR A 503 -11.15 -4.95 -6.64
N THR A 504 -10.86 -4.37 -7.80
CA THR A 504 -10.38 -5.11 -8.99
C THR A 504 -9.05 -5.83 -8.77
N ALA A 505 -8.27 -5.40 -7.77
CA ALA A 505 -7.04 -6.07 -7.36
C ALA A 505 -7.31 -7.44 -6.72
N VAL A 506 -8.49 -7.67 -6.11
CA VAL A 506 -8.83 -8.95 -5.47
C VAL A 506 -8.90 -10.10 -6.47
N PRO A 507 -9.76 -10.06 -7.52
CA PRO A 507 -9.78 -11.13 -8.51
C PRO A 507 -8.45 -11.26 -9.25
N ALA A 508 -7.75 -10.17 -9.54
CA ALA A 508 -6.43 -10.23 -10.16
C ALA A 508 -5.41 -11.01 -9.33
N ALA A 509 -5.29 -10.69 -8.04
CA ALA A 509 -4.40 -11.42 -7.13
C ALA A 509 -4.77 -12.91 -7.02
N LEU A 510 -6.07 -13.24 -7.02
CA LEU A 510 -6.54 -14.64 -7.00
C LEU A 510 -6.23 -15.37 -8.31
N ILE A 511 -6.36 -14.70 -9.47
CA ILE A 511 -5.97 -15.28 -10.76
C ILE A 511 -4.46 -15.55 -10.79
N ASP A 512 -3.63 -14.63 -10.30
CA ASP A 512 -2.17 -14.80 -10.25
C ASP A 512 -1.76 -16.03 -9.42
N VAL A 513 -2.48 -16.32 -8.34
CA VAL A 513 -2.20 -17.49 -7.50
C VAL A 513 -2.94 -18.76 -7.91
N SER A 514 -3.80 -18.71 -8.92
CA SER A 514 -4.56 -19.88 -9.43
C SER A 514 -3.66 -21.03 -9.93
N VAL A 515 -2.42 -20.71 -10.31
CA VAL A 515 -1.39 -21.71 -10.67
C VAL A 515 -0.99 -22.61 -9.51
N TYR A 516 -1.29 -22.24 -8.27
CA TYR A 516 -0.96 -22.99 -7.05
C TYR A 516 -2.12 -23.84 -6.52
N GLY A 517 -3.35 -23.61 -7.00
CA GLY A 517 -4.50 -24.40 -6.57
C GLY A 517 -5.81 -23.90 -7.18
N ALA A 518 -6.79 -24.79 -7.26
CA ALA A 518 -8.14 -24.48 -7.73
C ALA A 518 -9.02 -23.81 -6.66
N THR A 519 -8.63 -23.90 -5.40
CA THR A 519 -9.30 -23.28 -4.25
C THR A 519 -8.33 -22.38 -3.49
N ILE A 520 -8.86 -21.46 -2.68
CA ILE A 520 -8.07 -20.61 -1.80
C ILE A 520 -7.21 -21.46 -0.85
N GLU A 521 -7.78 -22.52 -0.28
CA GLU A 521 -7.06 -23.39 0.65
C GLU A 521 -5.91 -24.13 -0.03
N GLU A 522 -6.13 -24.70 -1.22
CA GLU A 522 -5.09 -25.35 -2.00
C GLU A 522 -3.96 -24.40 -2.38
N ALA A 523 -4.31 -23.18 -2.86
CA ALA A 523 -3.32 -22.18 -3.23
C ALA A 523 -2.45 -21.76 -2.04
N VAL A 524 -3.07 -21.50 -0.89
CA VAL A 524 -2.34 -21.17 0.36
C VAL A 524 -1.47 -22.33 0.81
N THR A 525 -1.98 -23.56 0.81
CA THR A 525 -1.24 -24.77 1.17
C THR A 525 0.01 -24.95 0.30
N SER A 526 -0.15 -24.82 -1.01
CA SER A 526 0.97 -24.93 -1.97
C SER A 526 2.02 -23.84 -1.76
N LEU A 527 1.60 -22.62 -1.46
CA LEU A 527 2.51 -21.51 -1.17
C LEU A 527 3.25 -21.71 0.15
N VAL A 528 2.58 -22.22 1.19
CA VAL A 528 3.23 -22.59 2.47
C VAL A 528 4.30 -23.66 2.20
N GLN A 529 3.98 -24.72 1.44
CA GLN A 529 4.95 -25.76 1.07
C GLN A 529 6.12 -25.20 0.24
N LYS A 530 5.86 -24.23 -0.64
CA LYS A 530 6.92 -23.56 -1.41
C LYS A 530 7.83 -22.73 -0.50
N GLN A 531 7.28 -22.07 0.53
CA GLN A 531 8.08 -21.33 1.52
C GLN A 531 8.95 -22.24 2.38
N LEU A 532 8.42 -23.41 2.80
CA LEU A 532 9.18 -24.41 3.56
C LEU A 532 10.41 -24.95 2.82
N LYS A 533 10.38 -24.95 1.48
CA LYS A 533 11.53 -25.40 0.65
C LYS A 533 12.62 -24.33 0.52
N LYS A 534 12.36 -23.09 0.92
CA LYS A 534 13.36 -22.03 0.91
C LYS A 534 14.23 -22.12 2.17
N ASP A 535 15.42 -21.56 2.07
CA ASP A 535 16.29 -21.40 3.24
C ASP A 535 15.83 -20.18 4.04
N VAL A 536 14.85 -20.40 4.93
CA VAL A 536 14.25 -19.36 5.77
C VAL A 536 14.92 -19.33 7.14
N SER A 537 14.98 -18.16 7.76
CA SER A 537 15.49 -17.99 9.13
C SER A 537 14.54 -18.58 10.19
N ALA A 538 15.01 -18.76 11.42
CA ALA A 538 14.16 -19.26 12.53
C ALA A 538 12.97 -18.33 12.80
N GLY A 539 13.17 -17.00 12.72
CA GLY A 539 12.10 -16.02 12.90
C GLY A 539 11.04 -16.11 11.81
N GLU A 540 11.46 -16.24 10.55
CA GLU A 540 10.53 -16.40 9.42
C GLU A 540 9.74 -17.71 9.50
N ALA A 541 10.40 -18.81 9.88
CA ALA A 541 9.74 -20.10 10.08
C ALA A 541 8.70 -20.06 11.22
N ALA A 542 9.02 -19.41 12.34
CA ALA A 542 8.08 -19.24 13.46
C ALA A 542 6.92 -18.29 13.08
N LYS A 543 7.17 -17.25 12.29
CA LYS A 543 6.12 -16.39 11.72
C LYS A 543 5.18 -17.20 10.83
N LEU A 544 5.74 -18.04 9.95
CA LEU A 544 4.94 -18.91 9.08
C LEU A 544 4.08 -19.88 9.90
N LEU A 545 4.63 -20.47 10.98
CA LEU A 545 3.87 -21.33 11.89
C LEU A 545 2.66 -20.58 12.48
N THR A 546 2.85 -19.34 12.91
CA THR A 546 1.76 -18.49 13.41
C THR A 546 0.70 -18.25 12.34
N GLN A 547 1.10 -17.96 11.10
CA GLN A 547 0.18 -17.71 9.98
C GLN A 547 -0.61 -18.98 9.62
N VAL A 548 0.04 -20.14 9.54
CA VAL A 548 -0.60 -21.45 9.29
C VAL A 548 -1.64 -21.76 10.36
N PHE A 549 -1.36 -21.39 11.59
CA PHE A 549 -2.27 -21.54 12.71
C PHE A 549 -3.51 -20.60 12.60
N GLU A 550 -3.32 -19.30 12.33
CA GLU A 550 -4.40 -18.34 12.10
C GLU A 550 -5.28 -18.75 10.90
N MET A 551 -4.67 -19.29 9.85
CA MET A 551 -5.35 -19.80 8.66
C MET A 551 -6.04 -21.17 8.86
N ASN A 552 -5.87 -21.79 10.00
CA ASN A 552 -6.42 -23.12 10.34
C ASN A 552 -6.05 -24.22 9.31
N LEU A 553 -4.78 -24.26 8.87
CA LEU A 553 -4.26 -25.29 7.96
C LEU A 553 -3.67 -26.46 8.76
N THR A 554 -4.54 -27.24 9.38
CA THR A 554 -4.15 -28.33 10.32
C THR A 554 -3.20 -29.34 9.70
N GLY A 555 -3.36 -29.65 8.40
CA GLY A 555 -2.48 -30.59 7.69
C GLY A 555 -1.05 -30.11 7.43
N GLN A 556 -0.76 -28.82 7.66
CA GLN A 556 0.57 -28.23 7.45
C GLN A 556 1.29 -27.93 8.78
N LEU A 557 0.57 -27.97 9.91
CA LEU A 557 1.11 -27.55 11.21
C LEU A 557 2.34 -28.37 11.64
N GLU A 558 2.32 -29.69 11.49
CA GLU A 558 3.42 -30.57 11.89
C GLU A 558 4.68 -30.31 11.04
N ALA A 559 4.53 -30.23 9.72
CA ALA A 559 5.65 -29.95 8.81
C ALA A 559 6.31 -28.59 9.09
N VAL A 560 5.50 -27.56 9.38
CA VAL A 560 6.03 -26.22 9.72
C VAL A 560 6.66 -26.23 11.12
N TYR A 561 6.09 -26.96 12.07
CA TYR A 561 6.65 -27.14 13.41
C TYR A 561 8.05 -27.77 13.36
N ASP A 562 8.21 -28.84 12.57
CA ASP A 562 9.51 -29.51 12.39
C ASP A 562 10.53 -28.58 11.72
N CYS A 563 10.11 -27.80 10.73
CA CYS A 563 10.95 -26.78 10.11
C CYS A 563 11.43 -25.75 11.14
N VAL A 564 10.53 -25.21 11.97
CA VAL A 564 10.92 -24.25 13.03
C VAL A 564 11.95 -24.88 13.97
N ASN A 565 11.76 -26.13 14.36
CA ASN A 565 12.67 -26.84 15.23
C ASN A 565 14.08 -27.01 14.62
N GLU A 566 14.14 -27.37 13.34
CA GLU A 566 15.38 -27.49 12.59
C GLU A 566 16.09 -26.13 12.44
N ARG A 567 15.32 -25.08 12.10
CA ARG A 567 15.88 -23.73 11.89
C ARG A 567 16.43 -23.15 13.20
N ILE A 568 15.77 -23.31 14.33
CA ILE A 568 16.29 -22.86 15.65
C ILE A 568 17.67 -23.48 15.93
N LEU A 569 17.91 -24.74 15.59
CA LEU A 569 19.19 -25.39 15.84
C LEU A 569 20.33 -24.83 14.97
N HIS A 570 20.05 -24.52 13.71
CA HIS A 570 21.07 -24.12 12.73
C HIS A 570 21.23 -22.59 12.57
N ASP A 571 20.28 -21.80 13.01
CA ASP A 571 20.36 -20.34 12.90
C ASP A 571 21.46 -19.78 13.80
N THR A 572 22.28 -18.90 13.28
CA THR A 572 23.36 -18.20 14.00
C THR A 572 23.05 -16.73 14.26
N ASP A 573 21.92 -16.23 13.75
CA ASP A 573 21.48 -14.85 13.97
C ASP A 573 20.66 -14.75 15.26
N PHE A 574 21.21 -14.00 16.23
CA PHE A 574 20.54 -13.73 17.51
C PHE A 574 19.15 -13.12 17.34
N TYR A 575 18.99 -12.17 16.42
CA TYR A 575 17.72 -11.46 16.20
C TYR A 575 16.65 -12.37 15.64
N SER A 576 17.01 -13.20 14.69
CA SER A 576 16.11 -14.19 14.09
C SER A 576 15.59 -15.17 15.15
N VAL A 577 16.47 -15.72 15.98
CA VAL A 577 16.08 -16.66 17.05
C VAL A 577 15.26 -15.94 18.15
N ALA A 578 15.56 -14.66 18.45
CA ALA A 578 14.78 -13.86 19.38
C ALA A 578 13.35 -13.59 18.86
N ASP A 579 13.21 -13.33 17.54
CA ASP A 579 11.89 -13.20 16.93
C ASP A 579 11.13 -14.53 16.94
N ALA A 580 11.79 -15.67 16.70
CA ALA A 580 11.19 -16.99 16.83
C ALA A 580 10.65 -17.22 18.25
N LEU A 581 11.44 -16.91 19.28
CA LEU A 581 11.00 -16.99 20.67
C LEU A 581 9.74 -16.17 20.95
N LYS A 582 9.65 -14.98 20.38
CA LYS A 582 8.50 -14.07 20.52
C LYS A 582 7.21 -14.69 19.96
N TYR A 583 7.28 -15.26 18.75
CA TYR A 583 6.14 -15.95 18.13
C TYR A 583 5.74 -17.20 18.91
N LEU A 584 6.70 -18.02 19.34
CA LEU A 584 6.45 -19.27 20.09
C LEU A 584 5.79 -19.02 21.46
N ILE A 585 6.22 -17.99 22.21
CA ILE A 585 5.56 -17.61 23.47
C ILE A 585 4.10 -17.26 23.24
N MET A 586 3.80 -16.55 22.18
CA MET A 586 2.42 -16.16 21.86
C MET A 586 1.56 -17.37 21.50
N MET A 587 2.12 -18.29 20.72
CA MET A 587 1.41 -19.52 20.37
C MET A 587 1.18 -20.41 21.58
N ASP A 588 2.12 -20.50 22.53
CA ASP A 588 1.95 -21.21 23.77
C ASP A 588 0.83 -20.62 24.65
N GLU A 589 0.80 -19.28 24.76
CA GLU A 589 -0.24 -18.57 25.52
C GLU A 589 -1.65 -18.72 24.91
N LEU A 590 -1.76 -18.84 23.58
CA LEU A 590 -3.03 -18.90 22.86
C LEU A 590 -3.39 -20.30 22.36
N GLY A 591 -2.45 -21.25 22.35
CA GLY A 591 -2.66 -22.60 21.86
C GLY A 591 -3.81 -23.32 22.57
N THR A 592 -3.96 -23.08 23.86
CA THR A 592 -5.10 -23.63 24.64
C THR A 592 -6.45 -23.09 24.16
N LEU A 593 -6.51 -21.85 23.66
CA LEU A 593 -7.73 -21.24 23.14
C LEU A 593 -8.11 -21.78 21.75
N TYR A 594 -7.13 -22.18 20.96
CA TYR A 594 -7.34 -22.75 19.63
C TYR A 594 -7.45 -24.26 19.61
N GLN A 595 -7.40 -24.94 20.78
CA GLN A 595 -7.53 -26.40 20.92
C GLN A 595 -6.50 -27.20 20.10
N THR A 596 -5.25 -26.72 20.02
CA THR A 596 -4.16 -27.45 19.36
C THR A 596 -3.57 -28.51 20.34
N GLU A 597 -3.20 -29.65 19.78
CA GLU A 597 -2.48 -30.72 20.51
C GLU A 597 -0.96 -30.50 20.51
N LEU A 598 -0.46 -29.51 19.77
CA LEU A 598 0.97 -29.18 19.68
C LEU A 598 1.50 -28.67 21.02
N ARG A 599 2.63 -29.19 21.45
CA ARG A 599 3.35 -28.75 22.65
C ARG A 599 4.48 -27.82 22.27
N PHE A 600 4.33 -26.53 22.59
CA PHE A 600 5.34 -25.51 22.29
C PHE A 600 6.48 -25.48 23.33
N GLU A 601 6.34 -26.18 24.47
CA GLU A 601 7.31 -26.17 25.57
C GLU A 601 8.71 -26.62 25.12
N ASP A 602 8.81 -27.68 24.31
CA ASP A 602 10.09 -28.19 23.81
C ASP A 602 10.77 -27.20 22.84
N LEU A 603 10.01 -26.57 21.91
CA LEU A 603 10.53 -25.53 21.01
C LEU A 603 10.98 -24.28 21.79
N LEU A 604 10.19 -23.88 22.79
CA LEU A 604 10.54 -22.74 23.65
C LEU A 604 11.84 -23.00 24.42
N ARG A 605 12.00 -24.19 25.00
CA ARG A 605 13.23 -24.58 25.70
C ARG A 605 14.45 -24.53 24.77
N ARG A 606 14.35 -25.12 23.58
CA ARG A 606 15.45 -25.11 22.58
C ARG A 606 15.78 -23.71 22.11
N CYS A 607 14.77 -22.90 21.88
CA CYS A 607 14.94 -21.51 21.49
C CYS A 607 15.66 -20.69 22.58
N VAL A 608 15.30 -20.88 23.87
CA VAL A 608 15.96 -20.28 25.02
C VAL A 608 17.42 -20.73 25.10
N GLN A 609 17.71 -22.02 25.02
CA GLN A 609 19.06 -22.58 25.04
C GLN A 609 19.93 -21.99 23.91
N LYS A 610 19.36 -21.94 22.68
CA LYS A 610 20.06 -21.36 21.52
C LYS A 610 20.37 -19.86 21.71
N LEU A 611 19.40 -19.09 22.20
CA LEU A 611 19.62 -17.66 22.47
C LEU A 611 20.70 -17.42 23.53
N ILE A 612 20.74 -18.23 24.61
CA ILE A 612 21.78 -18.12 25.63
C ILE A 612 23.16 -18.36 25.00
N THR A 613 23.31 -19.37 24.12
CA THR A 613 24.57 -19.61 23.42
C THR A 613 24.97 -18.50 22.46
N LEU A 614 24.01 -17.72 21.93
CA LEU A 614 24.25 -16.60 21.02
C LEU A 614 24.47 -15.25 21.75
N LEU A 615 24.23 -15.16 23.08
CA LEU A 615 24.42 -13.91 23.84
C LEU A 615 25.79 -13.26 23.66
N PRO A 616 26.93 -13.99 23.61
CA PRO A 616 28.22 -13.34 23.38
C PRO A 616 28.34 -12.61 22.04
N SER A 617 27.51 -12.96 21.05
CA SER A 617 27.54 -12.32 19.73
C SER A 617 26.99 -10.89 19.72
N ILE A 618 26.27 -10.47 20.76
CA ILE A 618 25.69 -9.13 20.85
C ILE A 618 26.54 -8.12 21.63
N ILE A 619 27.78 -8.43 21.99
CA ILE A 619 28.65 -7.55 22.77
C ILE A 619 28.93 -6.24 22.02
N GLY A 620 29.36 -6.30 20.76
CA GLY A 620 29.72 -5.16 19.91
C GLY A 620 28.58 -4.62 19.05
N ILE A 621 27.35 -4.55 19.54
CA ILE A 621 26.21 -4.08 18.75
C ILE A 621 26.26 -2.60 18.40
N LYS A 622 25.62 -2.23 17.28
CA LYS A 622 25.39 -0.84 16.91
C LYS A 622 24.16 -0.29 17.65
N GLU A 623 24.12 1.04 17.83
CA GLU A 623 23.02 1.76 18.49
C GLU A 623 21.64 1.44 17.90
N GLU A 624 21.54 1.29 16.57
CA GLU A 624 20.29 0.96 15.86
C GLU A 624 19.65 -0.37 16.34
N ASN A 625 20.47 -1.33 16.77
CA ASN A 625 20.04 -2.64 17.24
C ASN A 625 19.84 -2.74 18.76
N LEU A 626 20.17 -1.69 19.51
CA LEU A 626 20.11 -1.69 20.96
C LEU A 626 18.73 -2.06 21.51
N THR A 627 17.68 -1.45 20.97
CA THR A 627 16.29 -1.69 21.45
C THR A 627 15.89 -3.15 21.22
N ALA A 628 16.22 -3.73 20.06
CA ALA A 628 15.92 -5.13 19.76
C ALA A 628 16.64 -6.09 20.69
N CYS A 629 17.89 -5.81 21.03
CA CYS A 629 18.66 -6.59 22.01
C CYS A 629 18.09 -6.48 23.44
N MET A 630 17.78 -5.28 23.90
CA MET A 630 17.14 -5.08 25.22
C MET A 630 15.80 -5.81 25.33
N ASP A 631 15.00 -5.78 24.26
CA ASP A 631 13.73 -6.52 24.17
C ASP A 631 13.94 -8.03 24.29
N ALA A 632 14.94 -8.56 23.57
CA ALA A 632 15.28 -9.98 23.61
C ALA A 632 15.78 -10.44 24.97
N LEU A 633 16.69 -9.66 25.62
CA LEU A 633 17.15 -9.93 26.99
C LEU A 633 15.98 -9.94 28.00
N LYS A 634 15.10 -8.95 27.92
CA LYS A 634 13.93 -8.87 28.78
C LYS A 634 12.94 -10.01 28.53
N LEU A 635 12.83 -10.48 27.28
CA LEU A 635 12.01 -11.61 26.92
C LEU A 635 12.57 -12.90 27.52
N LEU A 636 13.89 -13.13 27.39
CA LEU A 636 14.59 -14.25 28.05
C LEU A 636 14.40 -14.23 29.56
N TYR A 637 14.61 -13.09 30.22
CA TYR A 637 14.34 -12.94 31.66
C TYR A 637 12.92 -13.34 32.06
N ARG A 638 11.93 -12.94 31.26
CA ARG A 638 10.52 -13.27 31.54
C ARG A 638 10.20 -14.74 31.36
N ILE A 639 10.76 -15.40 30.34
CA ILE A 639 10.46 -16.81 30.03
C ILE A 639 11.20 -17.73 30.98
N THR A 640 12.45 -17.43 31.34
CA THR A 640 13.25 -18.24 32.31
C THR A 640 12.64 -18.21 33.70
N ASN A 641 12.00 -17.13 34.11
CA ASN A 641 11.31 -16.99 35.40
C ASN A 641 9.85 -17.46 35.38
N ARG A 642 9.37 -18.07 34.29
CA ARG A 642 7.99 -18.51 34.18
C ARG A 642 7.81 -19.86 34.93
N ALA A 643 7.07 -19.85 36.05
CA ALA A 643 6.94 -20.98 36.99
C ALA A 643 6.47 -22.30 36.37
N ASN A 644 5.66 -22.25 35.30
CA ASN A 644 5.11 -23.44 34.65
C ASN A 644 6.08 -24.14 33.69
N MET A 645 7.20 -23.52 33.29
CA MET A 645 8.12 -24.07 32.28
C MET A 645 9.30 -24.86 32.85
N LYS A 646 9.56 -24.83 34.16
CA LYS A 646 10.66 -25.53 34.84
C LYS A 646 12.03 -25.38 34.15
N LEU A 647 12.35 -24.15 33.71
CA LEU A 647 13.61 -23.80 33.04
C LEU A 647 14.73 -23.43 34.04
N VAL A 648 14.92 -24.20 35.11
CA VAL A 648 15.85 -23.86 36.20
C VAL A 648 17.30 -23.85 35.73
N ALA A 649 17.71 -24.87 34.97
CA ALA A 649 19.07 -24.94 34.42
C ALA A 649 19.36 -23.86 33.38
N GLU A 650 18.40 -23.58 32.51
CA GLU A 650 18.49 -22.53 31.51
C GLU A 650 18.51 -21.13 32.18
N SER A 651 17.77 -20.93 33.25
CA SER A 651 17.78 -19.69 34.04
C SER A 651 19.16 -19.44 34.67
N GLU A 652 19.75 -20.45 35.30
CA GLU A 652 21.11 -20.35 35.86
C GLU A 652 22.12 -20.01 34.78
N LEU A 653 22.14 -20.74 33.67
CA LEU A 653 23.06 -20.51 32.56
C LEU A 653 22.89 -19.11 31.95
N TYR A 654 21.65 -18.60 31.88
CA TYR A 654 21.36 -17.26 31.42
C TYR A 654 22.01 -16.20 32.29
N TYR A 655 21.84 -16.31 33.63
CA TYR A 655 22.42 -15.34 34.56
C TYR A 655 23.94 -15.44 34.62
N GLU A 656 24.52 -16.64 34.63
CA GLU A 656 25.97 -16.83 34.57
C GLU A 656 26.58 -16.22 33.31
N THR A 657 25.89 -16.33 32.16
CA THR A 657 26.32 -15.71 30.91
C THR A 657 26.26 -14.18 31.01
N LEU A 658 25.21 -13.59 31.57
CA LEU A 658 25.08 -12.15 31.78
C LEU A 658 26.14 -11.61 32.74
N GLU A 659 26.40 -12.34 33.87
CA GLU A 659 27.47 -12.01 34.81
C GLU A 659 28.85 -12.01 34.13
N THR A 660 29.10 -13.02 33.30
CA THR A 660 30.33 -13.11 32.51
C THR A 660 30.51 -11.95 31.53
N MET A 661 29.42 -11.52 30.89
CA MET A 661 29.46 -10.36 29.96
C MET A 661 29.80 -9.04 30.67
N VAL A 662 29.36 -8.85 31.92
CA VAL A 662 29.56 -7.59 32.67
C VAL A 662 30.79 -7.66 33.54
N TYR A 663 31.04 -8.77 34.22
CA TYR A 663 32.11 -8.90 35.23
C TYR A 663 33.33 -9.70 34.75
N GLY A 664 33.23 -10.45 33.64
CA GLY A 664 34.26 -11.35 33.12
C GLY A 664 34.27 -12.72 33.80
N HIS A 665 33.48 -12.94 34.82
CA HIS A 665 33.34 -14.23 35.54
C HIS A 665 31.94 -14.33 36.20
N PRO A 666 31.39 -15.54 36.47
CA PRO A 666 30.18 -15.70 37.25
C PRO A 666 30.38 -15.23 38.69
N MET A 667 29.35 -14.65 39.28
CA MET A 667 29.38 -14.27 40.71
C MET A 667 29.21 -15.48 41.64
N ASP A 668 30.05 -15.54 42.66
CA ASP A 668 29.98 -16.60 43.66
C ASP A 668 28.75 -16.35 44.60
N ASN A 669 27.75 -17.21 44.52
CA ASN A 669 26.50 -17.14 45.32
C ASN A 669 26.70 -17.27 46.83
N THR A 670 27.90 -17.61 47.31
CA THR A 670 28.21 -17.78 48.74
C THR A 670 28.39 -16.42 49.48
N ALA A 671 28.54 -15.32 48.78
CA ALA A 671 28.83 -14.00 49.36
C ALA A 671 27.54 -13.21 49.76
N LEU A 672 26.34 -13.67 49.39
CA LEU A 672 25.07 -12.93 49.64
C LEU A 672 24.50 -13.15 51.07
N ASN A 673 25.01 -14.09 51.87
CA ASN A 673 24.52 -14.46 53.19
C ASN A 673 25.43 -14.12 54.40
N GLY A 674 26.42 -13.30 54.23
CA GLY A 674 27.30 -12.96 55.33
C GLY A 674 27.87 -11.53 55.29
N ASN A 675 27.72 -10.82 56.38
CA ASN A 675 28.48 -9.62 56.70
C ASN A 675 29.98 -9.93 56.56
N VAL A 676 30.59 -9.69 55.43
CA VAL A 676 32.04 -9.80 55.28
C VAL A 676 32.61 -8.39 55.38
N SER A 677 33.31 -8.15 56.47
CA SER A 677 34.23 -7.03 56.66
C SER A 677 35.30 -7.06 55.54
N LEU A 678 35.48 -5.95 54.87
CA LEU A 678 36.53 -5.75 53.87
C LEU A 678 37.89 -5.98 54.49
N ASP A 679 38.44 -7.14 54.34
CA ASP A 679 39.81 -7.41 54.69
C ASP A 679 40.74 -7.17 53.50
N LYS A 680 41.77 -6.33 53.68
CA LYS A 680 42.71 -5.74 52.73
C LYS A 680 43.63 -6.72 51.99
N GLN A 681 43.35 -8.05 52.00
CA GLN A 681 44.28 -9.05 51.41
C GLN A 681 43.75 -9.68 50.09
N THR A 682 42.54 -9.37 49.67
CA THR A 682 41.99 -9.90 48.42
C THR A 682 42.30 -9.04 47.17
N ASP A 683 42.82 -7.82 47.40
CA ASP A 683 43.17 -6.89 46.31
C ASP A 683 44.39 -7.29 45.46
N LEU A 684 45.21 -8.27 45.91
CA LEU A 684 46.40 -8.68 45.18
C LEU A 684 46.22 -9.90 44.24
N GLN A 685 45.15 -10.68 44.40
CA GLN A 685 44.84 -11.79 43.47
C GLN A 685 43.93 -11.41 42.30
N ILE A 686 43.19 -10.31 42.40
CA ILE A 686 42.36 -9.78 41.31
C ILE A 686 43.21 -9.17 40.16
N GLY A 687 44.45 -8.77 40.46
CA GLY A 687 45.34 -8.10 39.47
C GLY A 687 45.97 -9.00 38.42
N ILE A 688 46.03 -10.32 38.58
CA ILE A 688 46.73 -11.23 37.64
C ILE A 688 45.81 -11.91 36.63
N HIS A 689 44.47 -11.96 36.87
CA HIS A 689 43.52 -12.44 35.90
C HIS A 689 42.80 -11.31 35.11
N ALA A 690 43.09 -10.05 35.42
CA ALA A 690 42.46 -8.88 34.76
C ALA A 690 42.92 -8.66 33.32
N ASP A 691 44.12 -9.15 32.95
CA ASP A 691 44.69 -8.79 31.63
C ASP A 691 44.17 -9.62 30.43
N LEU A 692 43.51 -10.76 30.66
CA LEU A 692 42.96 -11.56 29.56
C LEU A 692 41.46 -11.33 29.29
N HIS A 693 40.73 -10.66 30.20
CA HIS A 693 39.28 -10.41 30.08
C HIS A 693 38.95 -8.92 29.94
N THR A 694 39.93 -8.04 29.94
CA THR A 694 39.76 -6.59 29.73
C THR A 694 39.21 -6.24 28.34
N ASP A 695 39.46 -7.06 27.32
CA ASP A 695 39.00 -6.79 25.95
C ASP A 695 37.49 -6.93 25.79
N MET A 696 36.85 -7.92 26.44
CA MET A 696 35.40 -8.13 26.28
C MET A 696 34.55 -7.03 26.97
N ARG A 697 35.07 -6.42 28.02
CA ARG A 697 34.38 -5.36 28.80
C ARG A 697 34.45 -4.01 28.11
N ALA A 698 35.49 -3.76 27.35
CA ALA A 698 35.69 -2.50 26.61
C ALA A 698 34.70 -2.40 25.42
N ASP A 699 34.28 -3.54 24.86
CA ASP A 699 33.43 -3.59 23.69
C ASP A 699 31.90 -3.71 23.99
N LEU A 700 31.52 -3.90 25.29
CA LEU A 700 30.11 -4.03 25.64
C LEU A 700 29.40 -2.68 25.55
N HIS A 701 28.39 -2.60 24.70
CA HIS A 701 27.59 -1.39 24.50
C HIS A 701 26.95 -0.90 25.81
N ALA A 702 27.12 0.38 26.14
CA ALA A 702 26.70 0.96 27.43
C ALA A 702 25.21 0.69 27.77
N GLY A 703 24.32 0.77 26.77
CA GLY A 703 22.90 0.48 26.95
C GLY A 703 22.63 -0.99 27.27
N LEU A 704 23.38 -1.92 26.69
CA LEU A 704 23.29 -3.33 27.08
C LEU A 704 23.81 -3.55 28.49
N CYS A 705 24.93 -2.92 28.85
CA CYS A 705 25.49 -2.98 30.18
C CYS A 705 24.46 -2.55 31.25
N GLY A 706 23.80 -1.40 31.03
CA GLY A 706 22.73 -0.93 31.90
C GLY A 706 21.54 -1.90 31.98
N CYS A 707 21.14 -2.47 30.84
CA CYS A 707 20.04 -3.44 30.75
C CYS A 707 20.37 -4.74 31.54
N ILE A 708 21.60 -5.24 31.41
CA ILE A 708 22.07 -6.46 32.09
C ILE A 708 22.10 -6.24 33.62
N HIS A 709 22.70 -5.13 34.09
CA HIS A 709 22.66 -4.76 35.52
C HIS A 709 21.23 -4.71 36.07
N GLY A 710 20.28 -4.13 35.31
CA GLY A 710 18.89 -4.10 35.71
C GLY A 710 18.21 -5.48 35.78
N ILE A 711 18.58 -6.43 34.89
CA ILE A 711 18.09 -7.82 34.92
C ILE A 711 18.69 -8.57 36.11
N LEU A 712 20.00 -8.47 36.37
CA LEU A 712 20.69 -9.11 37.48
C LEU A 712 20.16 -8.60 38.83
N TYR A 713 19.90 -7.30 38.92
CA TYR A 713 19.25 -6.72 40.12
C TYR A 713 17.81 -7.26 40.27
N GLY A 714 17.00 -7.27 39.22
CA GLY A 714 15.63 -7.76 39.27
C GLY A 714 15.53 -9.25 39.58
N SER A 715 16.57 -10.05 39.31
CA SER A 715 16.68 -11.47 39.67
C SER A 715 17.21 -11.72 41.08
N GLY A 716 17.69 -10.68 41.80
CA GLY A 716 18.33 -10.81 43.10
C GLY A 716 19.77 -11.31 43.07
N ARG A 717 20.39 -11.44 41.88
CA ARG A 717 21.78 -11.83 41.69
C ARG A 717 22.74 -10.68 42.00
N GLU A 718 22.27 -9.46 41.86
CA GLU A 718 23.05 -8.24 42.08
C GLU A 718 22.38 -7.35 43.12
N GLY A 719 23.15 -6.79 44.04
CA GLY A 719 22.65 -5.83 45.04
C GLY A 719 22.65 -4.41 44.48
N ALA A 720 21.81 -3.54 45.05
CA ALA A 720 21.74 -2.12 44.67
C ALA A 720 23.10 -1.40 44.74
N ALA A 721 23.99 -1.75 45.67
CA ALA A 721 25.31 -1.15 45.79
C ALA A 721 26.23 -1.42 44.59
N ASN A 722 26.11 -2.61 43.96
CA ASN A 722 26.89 -2.95 42.77
C ASN A 722 26.39 -2.16 41.57
N VAL A 723 25.05 -2.02 41.40
CA VAL A 723 24.46 -1.18 40.37
C VAL A 723 24.86 0.27 40.51
N GLU A 724 24.86 0.81 41.75
CA GLU A 724 25.34 2.16 42.07
C GLU A 724 26.82 2.34 41.71
N PHE A 725 27.64 1.31 41.99
CA PHE A 725 29.06 1.32 41.59
C PHE A 725 29.22 1.39 40.08
N ALA A 726 28.44 0.60 39.31
CA ALA A 726 28.45 0.67 37.89
C ALA A 726 28.00 2.05 37.36
N CYS A 727 26.92 2.63 37.94
CA CYS A 727 26.50 4.00 37.66
C CYS A 727 27.60 5.04 37.88
N ARG A 728 28.33 4.94 39.00
CA ARG A 728 29.46 5.84 39.31
C ARG A 728 30.56 5.73 38.25
N GLY A 729 30.86 4.53 37.73
CA GLY A 729 31.84 4.32 36.68
C GLY A 729 31.57 5.14 35.42
N TYR A 730 30.32 5.26 35.01
CA TYR A 730 29.90 6.10 33.87
C TYR A 730 29.87 7.59 34.22
N LEU A 731 29.41 7.96 35.41
CA LEU A 731 29.23 9.35 35.83
C LEU A 731 30.54 10.07 36.20
N THR A 732 31.55 9.32 36.61
CA THR A 732 32.88 9.88 37.06
C THR A 732 34.06 9.37 36.25
N GLY A 733 33.82 8.63 35.18
CA GLY A 733 34.80 8.03 34.30
C GLY A 733 35.43 8.99 33.30
N THR A 734 35.99 8.46 32.21
CA THR A 734 36.52 9.27 31.12
C THR A 734 35.43 10.06 30.41
N LYS A 735 35.80 11.07 29.61
CA LYS A 735 34.83 11.87 28.83
C LYS A 735 33.98 10.97 27.90
N GLU A 736 34.57 9.93 27.30
CA GLU A 736 33.86 8.96 26.47
C GLU A 736 32.81 8.18 27.28
N GLN A 737 33.12 7.73 28.49
CA GLN A 737 32.19 7.07 29.40
C GLN A 737 31.08 8.02 29.86
N LEU A 738 31.41 9.28 30.10
CA LEU A 738 30.46 10.32 30.48
C LEU A 738 29.40 10.52 29.36
N MET A 739 29.81 10.54 28.10
CA MET A 739 28.91 10.67 26.96
C MET A 739 28.02 9.44 26.75
N GLN A 740 28.43 8.27 27.25
CA GLN A 740 27.63 7.03 27.22
C GLN A 740 26.66 6.90 28.40
N THR A 741 26.74 7.78 29.40
CA THR A 741 25.89 7.73 30.61
C THR A 741 24.40 7.69 30.30
N ALA A 742 23.92 8.51 29.38
CA ALA A 742 22.50 8.56 29.01
C ALA A 742 22.02 7.24 28.41
N VAL A 743 22.84 6.61 27.58
CA VAL A 743 22.55 5.33 26.94
C VAL A 743 22.58 4.19 27.96
N PHE A 744 23.53 4.21 28.93
CA PHE A 744 23.56 3.27 30.05
C PHE A 744 22.28 3.35 30.90
N PHE A 745 21.85 4.55 31.27
CA PHE A 745 20.59 4.72 32.04
C PHE A 745 19.35 4.34 31.22
N ARG A 746 19.36 4.53 29.91
CA ARG A 746 18.29 4.03 29.04
C ARG A 746 18.15 2.50 29.18
N GLY A 747 19.24 1.75 29.16
CA GLY A 747 19.22 0.31 29.40
C GLY A 747 18.79 -0.08 30.81
N LEU A 748 19.33 0.58 31.83
CA LEU A 748 19.00 0.32 33.24
C LEU A 748 17.52 0.56 33.55
N PHE A 749 16.99 1.71 33.16
CA PHE A 749 15.57 2.02 33.41
C PHE A 749 14.60 1.19 32.57
N TYR A 750 15.07 0.64 31.45
CA TYR A 750 14.26 -0.29 30.67
C TYR A 750 13.91 -1.58 31.44
N THR A 751 14.79 -2.04 32.32
CA THR A 751 14.65 -3.29 33.08
C THR A 751 14.41 -3.11 34.57
N ALA A 752 14.98 -2.06 35.20
CA ALA A 752 14.93 -1.81 36.65
C ALA A 752 14.67 -0.35 36.97
N ARG A 753 13.58 0.23 36.45
CA ARG A 753 13.22 1.64 36.69
C ARG A 753 12.90 1.98 38.15
N ASP A 754 12.53 0.98 38.95
CA ASP A 754 12.23 1.12 40.39
C ASP A 754 13.47 1.47 41.23
N LEU A 755 14.68 1.18 40.78
CA LEU A 755 15.94 1.55 41.42
C LEU A 755 16.06 3.05 41.73
N ILE A 756 15.51 3.93 40.92
CA ILE A 756 15.52 5.39 41.15
C ILE A 756 14.71 5.77 42.37
N PHE A 757 13.80 4.92 42.83
CA PHE A 757 12.96 5.13 44.03
C PHE A 757 13.48 4.45 45.26
N ILE A 758 14.33 3.42 45.13
CA ILE A 758 14.88 2.60 46.19
C ILE A 758 16.28 3.13 46.51
N GLY A 759 16.57 3.46 47.76
CA GLY A 759 17.91 3.87 48.22
C GLY A 759 18.29 5.34 48.02
N GLY A 760 17.78 6.06 47.04
CA GLY A 760 17.99 7.51 46.81
C GLY A 760 19.33 7.95 46.22
N GLN A 761 20.37 7.11 46.16
CA GLN A 761 21.71 7.48 45.71
C GLN A 761 21.78 7.69 44.20
N ILE A 762 21.05 6.90 43.40
CA ILE A 762 21.06 7.05 41.91
C ILE A 762 20.52 8.42 41.49
N LEU A 763 19.50 8.94 42.19
CA LEU A 763 18.97 10.25 41.89
C LEU A 763 19.96 11.37 42.31
N GLU A 764 20.68 11.21 43.43
CA GLU A 764 21.73 12.15 43.88
C GLU A 764 22.90 12.14 42.92
N LEU A 765 23.30 10.96 42.40
CA LEU A 765 24.35 10.82 41.39
C LEU A 765 23.98 11.51 40.09
N LEU A 766 22.74 11.32 39.62
CA LEU A 766 22.24 12.00 38.42
C LEU A 766 22.17 13.51 38.59
N ASP A 767 21.74 13.99 39.76
CA ASP A 767 21.68 15.41 40.10
C ASP A 767 23.07 16.05 40.08
N THR A 768 24.05 15.37 40.67
CA THR A 768 25.47 15.78 40.62
C THR A 768 26.01 15.83 39.22
N PHE A 769 25.68 14.81 38.39
CA PHE A 769 26.09 14.73 37.00
C PHE A 769 25.56 15.90 36.19
N PHE A 770 24.27 16.21 36.29
CA PHE A 770 23.67 17.36 35.58
C PHE A 770 24.24 18.72 36.00
N GLY A 771 24.81 18.80 37.22
CA GLY A 771 25.51 19.99 37.67
C GLY A 771 26.95 20.15 37.12
N GLN A 772 27.52 19.08 36.54
CA GLN A 772 28.90 19.05 36.03
C GLN A 772 28.99 19.13 34.50
N VAL A 773 27.91 18.74 33.77
CA VAL A 773 27.86 18.71 32.32
C VAL A 773 27.61 20.13 31.79
N ASP A 774 28.39 20.51 30.73
CA ASP A 774 28.18 21.80 30.09
C ASP A 774 26.95 21.77 29.15
N SER A 775 26.49 22.95 28.70
CA SER A 775 25.28 23.08 27.88
C SER A 775 25.37 22.34 26.54
N THR A 776 26.56 22.22 25.95
CA THR A 776 26.79 21.54 24.66
C THR A 776 26.70 20.04 24.85
N GLU A 777 27.42 19.51 25.84
CA GLU A 777 27.40 18.09 26.23
C GLU A 777 26.00 17.65 26.64
N PHE A 778 25.26 18.51 27.39
CA PHE A 778 23.89 18.22 27.76
C PHE A 778 22.96 18.08 26.54
N MET A 779 23.10 18.95 25.53
CA MET A 779 22.29 18.87 24.31
C MET A 779 22.58 17.61 23.50
N GLU A 780 23.81 17.10 23.49
CA GLU A 780 24.14 15.82 22.87
C GLU A 780 23.56 14.61 23.60
N LEU A 781 23.49 14.69 24.95
CA LEU A 781 22.94 13.61 25.79
C LEU A 781 21.40 13.62 25.84
N LEU A 782 20.75 14.76 25.58
CA LEU A 782 19.31 14.98 25.77
C LEU A 782 18.43 13.96 25.03
N PRO A 783 18.66 13.56 23.77
CA PRO A 783 17.83 12.58 23.09
C PRO A 783 17.78 11.23 23.80
N GLN A 784 18.92 10.74 24.28
CA GLN A 784 19.03 9.46 24.97
C GLN A 784 18.46 9.53 26.40
N LEU A 785 18.64 10.66 27.08
CA LEU A 785 18.02 10.93 28.39
C LEU A 785 16.47 10.93 28.27
N ARG A 786 15.93 11.58 27.25
CA ARG A 786 14.48 11.53 26.98
C ARG A 786 13.99 10.11 26.79
N MET A 787 14.70 9.29 26.02
CA MET A 787 14.34 7.87 25.84
C MET A 787 14.44 7.09 27.14
N ALA A 788 15.41 7.36 28.00
CA ALA A 788 15.56 6.73 29.31
C ALA A 788 14.39 7.07 30.25
N PHE A 789 14.01 8.34 30.31
CA PHE A 789 12.91 8.78 31.15
C PHE A 789 11.52 8.50 30.58
N ALA A 790 11.37 8.19 29.28
CA ALA A 790 10.12 7.77 28.67
C ALA A 790 9.57 6.44 29.22
N TYR A 791 10.40 5.64 29.90
CA TYR A 791 9.95 4.42 30.56
C TYR A 791 9.16 4.66 31.85
N PHE A 792 9.19 5.87 32.39
CA PHE A 792 8.44 6.22 33.59
C PHE A 792 7.03 6.71 33.26
N THR A 793 6.07 6.34 34.09
CA THR A 793 4.72 6.88 33.99
C THR A 793 4.69 8.35 34.42
N PRO A 794 3.70 9.16 34.03
CA PRO A 794 3.59 10.56 34.43
C PRO A 794 3.61 10.73 35.97
N ALA A 795 2.99 9.79 36.70
CA ALA A 795 2.99 9.81 38.19
C ALA A 795 4.37 9.50 38.79
N GLU A 796 5.15 8.62 38.17
CA GLU A 796 6.53 8.32 38.56
C GLU A 796 7.45 9.50 38.26
N THR A 797 7.31 10.12 37.09
CA THR A 797 8.07 11.33 36.73
C THR A 797 7.82 12.48 37.70
N ASP A 798 6.57 12.70 38.11
CA ASP A 798 6.23 13.70 39.13
C ASP A 798 6.88 13.40 40.50
N LYS A 799 6.94 12.11 40.91
CA LYS A 799 7.66 11.70 42.15
C LYS A 799 9.15 11.96 42.03
N ILE A 800 9.79 11.69 40.89
CA ILE A 800 11.22 11.97 40.64
C ILE A 800 11.46 13.46 40.75
N ALA A 801 10.66 14.30 40.09
CA ALA A 801 10.78 15.74 40.12
C ALA A 801 10.66 16.31 41.54
N ARG A 802 9.71 15.81 42.33
CA ARG A 802 9.54 16.23 43.73
C ARG A 802 10.72 15.82 44.63
N ARG A 803 11.34 14.65 44.37
CA ARG A 803 12.55 14.21 45.11
C ARG A 803 13.76 15.06 44.74
N ALA A 804 14.01 15.31 43.45
CA ALA A 804 15.07 16.18 42.97
C ALA A 804 14.94 17.60 43.57
N ALA A 805 13.74 18.18 43.58
CA ALA A 805 13.49 19.49 44.19
C ALA A 805 13.79 19.53 45.72
N LYS A 806 13.66 18.39 46.44
CA LYS A 806 14.04 18.29 47.85
C LYS A 806 15.57 18.26 48.05
N LEU A 807 16.33 17.63 47.14
CA LEU A 807 17.80 17.63 47.19
C LEU A 807 18.33 19.06 47.14
N HIS A 808 17.83 19.88 46.19
CA HIS A 808 18.24 21.28 46.08
C HIS A 808 17.83 22.16 47.31
N LYS A 809 16.71 21.86 47.98
CA LYS A 809 16.31 22.56 49.21
C LYS A 809 17.18 22.21 50.44
N SER A 810 17.73 21.01 50.50
CA SER A 810 18.61 20.58 51.59
C SER A 810 20.03 21.19 51.51
N VAL A 811 20.53 21.43 50.31
CA VAL A 811 21.83 22.10 50.07
C VAL A 811 21.80 23.57 50.48
N GLN A 812 20.67 24.25 50.40
CA GLN A 812 20.52 25.64 50.85
C GLN A 812 20.44 25.81 52.38
N LYS A 813 20.41 24.72 53.18
CA LYS A 813 20.34 24.78 54.66
C LYS A 813 21.69 24.61 55.37
N ASN A 814 22.79 24.55 54.66
CA ASN A 814 24.12 24.48 55.26
C ASN A 814 24.93 25.77 54.95
N PRO A 815 24.76 26.87 55.70
CA PRO A 815 25.51 28.10 55.50
C PRO A 815 26.76 28.11 56.37
N GLN A 816 27.84 27.46 55.91
CA GLN A 816 29.17 27.75 56.41
C GLN A 816 30.16 27.78 55.27
N ALA A 817 30.23 28.93 54.61
CA ALA A 817 31.42 29.57 54.02
C ALA A 817 30.98 30.55 52.91
N ALA A 818 30.71 31.81 53.26
CA ALA A 818 31.24 33.01 52.63
C ALA A 818 30.41 34.23 53.06
N SER A 819 31.08 35.10 53.75
CA SER A 819 30.65 36.38 54.20
C SER A 819 30.45 37.38 53.09
N SER A 820 29.36 38.11 53.16
CA SER A 820 29.10 39.55 53.15
C SER A 820 28.17 40.10 52.08
N PRO A 821 27.58 41.29 52.25
CA PRO A 821 26.15 41.42 52.52
C PRO A 821 25.50 42.36 51.49
N GLU A 822 24.20 42.46 51.64
CA GLU A 822 23.33 43.61 51.49
C GLU A 822 22.08 43.43 50.61
N ASN A 823 20.97 43.64 51.37
CA ASN A 823 19.72 44.26 51.02
C ASN A 823 18.76 43.64 50.02
N SER A 824 17.72 43.02 50.45
CA SER A 824 16.43 43.70 50.76
C SER A 824 15.37 42.72 51.23
N SER A 825 14.80 43.10 52.33
CA SER A 825 13.70 42.48 53.05
C SER A 825 12.35 42.57 52.31
N SER A 826 11.55 41.61 52.64
CA SER A 826 10.12 41.68 52.93
C SER A 826 9.13 40.98 52.00
N ALA A 827 8.27 40.31 52.72
CA ALA A 827 6.94 39.83 52.35
C ALA A 827 6.79 38.40 51.81
N TRP A 828 6.83 37.44 52.76
CA TRP A 828 6.13 36.19 52.60
C TRP A 828 5.17 36.03 53.79
N ASN A 829 3.87 36.27 53.60
CA ASN A 829 2.85 35.65 54.39
C ASN A 829 1.55 35.46 53.59
N LYS A 830 1.08 34.23 53.66
CA LYS A 830 -0.31 33.76 53.49
C LYS A 830 -0.93 33.85 52.09
N THR A 831 -1.05 32.74 51.44
CA THR A 831 -2.33 32.15 51.02
C THR A 831 -2.11 30.79 50.33
N GLY A 832 -2.97 29.87 50.61
CA GLY A 832 -3.49 28.65 49.98
C GLY A 832 -2.65 27.85 48.97
N GLY A 833 -2.41 26.60 49.30
CA GLY A 833 -1.69 25.65 48.48
C GLY A 833 -2.40 25.19 47.22
N GLU A 834 -2.22 25.90 46.13
CA GLU A 834 -2.46 25.37 44.75
C GLU A 834 -1.62 26.07 43.69
N ASP A 835 -0.76 27.03 44.03
CA ASP A 835 -0.07 27.87 43.04
C ASP A 835 1.48 27.83 43.14
N ILE A 836 2.09 26.74 43.60
CA ILE A 836 3.55 26.67 43.78
C ILE A 836 4.31 26.25 42.48
N LEU A 837 3.62 25.78 41.47
CA LEU A 837 4.24 25.38 40.24
C LEU A 837 4.37 26.48 39.17
N THR A 838 3.85 27.67 39.38
CA THR A 838 3.80 28.73 38.35
C THR A 838 4.47 30.04 38.68
N ARG A 839 5.11 30.20 39.88
CA ARG A 839 5.77 31.48 40.23
C ARG A 839 7.25 31.28 40.62
N ASN A 840 8.13 31.79 39.76
CA ASN A 840 9.54 32.08 39.99
C ASN A 840 10.51 30.90 40.20
N ILE A 841 10.39 29.84 39.39
CA ILE A 841 11.57 29.13 38.92
C ILE A 841 12.03 29.90 37.68
N VAL A 842 13.21 30.56 37.71
CA VAL A 842 13.94 30.91 36.51
C VAL A 842 14.29 29.56 35.89
N LEU A 843 13.40 29.04 35.05
CA LEU A 843 13.66 27.81 34.32
C LEU A 843 14.88 28.12 33.44
N PRO A 844 15.93 27.31 33.51
CA PRO A 844 17.06 27.47 32.61
C PRO A 844 16.58 27.61 31.18
N GLU A 845 17.24 28.42 30.34
CA GLU A 845 16.83 28.64 28.94
C GLU A 845 16.59 27.34 28.19
N TRP A 846 17.36 26.29 28.50
CA TRP A 846 17.19 24.97 27.90
C TRP A 846 15.80 24.32 28.14
N TYR A 847 15.11 24.62 29.24
CA TYR A 847 13.76 24.09 29.49
C TYR A 847 12.74 24.69 28.54
N THR A 848 12.91 25.96 28.17
CA THR A 848 12.07 26.61 27.16
C THR A 848 12.31 26.00 25.77
N TYR A 849 13.58 25.69 25.42
CA TYR A 849 13.92 24.99 24.20
C TYR A 849 13.43 23.55 24.19
N ALA A 850 13.53 22.80 25.30
CA ALA A 850 13.02 21.43 25.40
C ALA A 850 11.49 21.39 25.22
N LYS A 851 10.75 22.34 25.79
CA LYS A 851 9.29 22.45 25.64
C LYS A 851 8.88 22.83 24.22
N ALA A 852 9.64 23.68 23.56
CA ALA A 852 9.42 24.04 22.15
C ALA A 852 9.71 22.84 21.22
N LEU A 853 10.74 22.06 21.53
CA LEU A 853 11.09 20.84 20.78
C LEU A 853 10.05 19.73 20.96
N ASP A 854 9.49 19.57 22.18
CA ASP A 854 8.39 18.64 22.46
C ASP A 854 7.13 18.99 21.67
N ALA A 855 6.77 20.27 21.60
CA ALA A 855 5.66 20.75 20.82
C ALA A 855 5.89 20.54 19.30
N TYR A 856 7.11 20.74 18.83
CA TYR A 856 7.49 20.48 17.43
C TYR A 856 7.40 18.99 17.09
N VAL A 857 7.92 18.09 17.92
CA VAL A 857 7.90 16.63 17.71
C VAL A 857 6.47 16.09 17.81
N GLN A 858 5.64 16.58 18.74
CA GLN A 858 4.23 16.22 18.81
C GLN A 858 3.47 16.67 17.55
N GLY A 859 3.74 17.86 17.03
CA GLY A 859 3.18 18.33 15.77
C GLY A 859 3.63 17.52 14.54
N GLN A 860 4.87 16.99 14.54
CA GLN A 860 5.34 16.11 13.46
C GLN A 860 4.71 14.71 13.57
N MET A 861 4.51 14.16 14.76
CA MET A 861 3.87 12.85 14.95
C MET A 861 2.37 12.87 14.64
N GLU A 862 1.69 14.03 14.74
CA GLU A 862 0.29 14.17 14.31
C GLU A 862 0.13 14.28 12.79
N ILE A 863 1.23 14.55 12.05
CA ILE A 863 1.22 14.63 10.57
C ILE A 863 1.49 13.25 9.94
N GLU A 864 2.07 12.28 10.68
CA GLU A 864 2.36 10.92 10.18
C GLU A 864 1.30 9.87 10.57
N ILE A 865 0.20 10.24 11.19
CA ILE A 865 -0.99 9.42 11.47
C ILE A 865 -2.17 9.89 10.60
#